data_7beeab76b4a5ae8ac22987c0aadb8e05
#
_entry.id   7beeab76b4a5ae8ac22987c0aadb8e05
#
_cell.length_a   1.000
_cell.length_b   1.000
_cell.length_c   1.000
_cell.angle_alpha   90.00
_cell.angle_beta   90.00
_cell.angle_gamma   90.00
#
_symmetry.space_group_name_H-M   'P 1'
#
loop_
_entity.id
_entity.type
_entity.pdbx_description
1 polymer ?
#
loop_
_entity_poly.entity_id
_entity_poly.type
_entity_poly.pdbx_seq_one_letter_code
_entity_poly.pdbx_strand_id
1 'polypeptide(L)'
;MPDVQSKPDVDLEAIDSLEAAEDAAERLREALRYHNYRYYVLDDPVVSDAEYDELFRTLQSLEEAYPDLQTPDSPTQQVGGKVVDELGTVEHPAPMLSLKAVYEEADARSFDQTCRDELGTDEVAYTAEPKFDGLAVELIYEDGKLVQAATRGDGETGEEITANVKTIKSVPLRLREEERSVPDRLVVRGEAYMRTDEFRAFNREREEKGEKPFANPRNAAAGSLRQLDSNVTADRPLHVYFYEIAPGTEREFETHAAVLEALPEWGLRVCEEKTRLCDGIEDALDHHGDLAEEREDLPYEIDGVVIKVNDLAAHDTLGVRDRDPRWAIAYKFAPRQATTDITDIFEQVGRTGRITPVATLAPVQIGGVEVSRASLHNQNEIDRKDIRIGDTVLVERAGDVIPHVVKAIEDERDGSEKTYHIPDTCPVCGAEVVLSDDKKQAFCTGGMACPAQLRERLKHYASRGATDIEGLGDKRAEQLIDAGLVERLSDLYGLEKDDLLGLERYADTSAQNLLDEIEESLDLPLDRFIYALGIPLVGSATARQLAGTFPTLDALMDADEDDLQAIEDVGPEVARSIVAFFDDEENRAVIDDIRGAGLSLSNASTEGGQALDGLTFVFTGQLDRWTRDEVERLVERNGARATSSVSGETDYVVAGPGAGQKRDDAEDHGVPVMDEEAFVDFLDDEGVDTE
;
A
#
# COMPACT_ATOMS: atom_id res chain seq x y z
N MET A 1 4.64 -1.47 -43.58
CA MET A 1 5.44 -2.09 -42.52
C MET A 1 6.88 -2.03 -42.97
N PRO A 2 7.82 -1.42 -42.25
CA PRO A 2 9.22 -1.69 -42.47
C PRO A 2 9.39 -3.20 -42.22
N ASP A 3 10.17 -3.83 -43.08
CA ASP A 3 10.54 -5.26 -43.02
C ASP A 3 11.46 -5.42 -41.80
N VAL A 4 10.89 -5.38 -40.57
CA VAL A 4 11.62 -5.69 -39.34
C VAL A 4 12.00 -7.14 -39.50
N GLN A 5 13.24 -7.38 -39.91
CA GLN A 5 13.74 -8.76 -39.98
C GLN A 5 13.62 -9.34 -38.58
N SER A 6 12.73 -10.30 -38.45
CA SER A 6 12.45 -10.98 -37.19
C SER A 6 13.71 -11.55 -36.53
N LYS A 7 14.79 -11.69 -37.27
CA LYS A 7 16.11 -12.12 -36.81
C LYS A 7 17.19 -11.34 -37.56
N PRO A 8 17.66 -10.18 -37.08
CA PRO A 8 18.76 -9.47 -37.68
C PRO A 8 20.05 -10.34 -37.59
N ASP A 9 20.71 -10.53 -38.73
CA ASP A 9 22.02 -11.18 -38.77
C ASP A 9 23.06 -10.13 -38.39
N VAL A 10 23.68 -10.27 -37.23
CA VAL A 10 24.69 -9.37 -36.68
C VAL A 10 25.95 -10.17 -36.40
N ASP A 11 26.99 -9.93 -37.21
CA ASP A 11 28.31 -10.51 -37.00
C ASP A 11 29.16 -9.54 -36.17
N LEU A 12 29.36 -9.87 -34.89
CA LEU A 12 30.16 -9.04 -33.96
C LEU A 12 31.62 -8.89 -34.39
N GLU A 13 32.18 -9.87 -35.11
CA GLU A 13 33.56 -9.79 -35.60
C GLU A 13 33.70 -8.81 -36.78
N ALA A 14 32.63 -8.51 -37.49
CA ALA A 14 32.58 -7.58 -38.59
C ALA A 14 32.38 -6.12 -38.17
N ILE A 15 32.09 -5.85 -36.89
CA ILE A 15 31.88 -4.50 -36.37
C ILE A 15 33.22 -3.84 -36.09
N ASP A 16 33.60 -2.89 -36.92
CA ASP A 16 34.91 -2.20 -36.88
C ASP A 16 34.85 -0.71 -36.54
N SER A 17 33.64 -0.18 -36.30
CA SER A 17 33.38 1.23 -35.97
C SER A 17 32.25 1.43 -34.99
N LEU A 18 32.24 2.55 -34.24
CA LEU A 18 31.16 2.90 -33.31
C LEU A 18 29.82 3.07 -34.05
N GLU A 19 29.82 3.70 -35.23
CA GLU A 19 28.61 3.88 -36.05
C GLU A 19 27.99 2.52 -36.47
N ALA A 20 28.81 1.54 -36.83
CA ALA A 20 28.32 0.19 -37.14
C ALA A 20 27.79 -0.54 -35.89
N ALA A 21 28.40 -0.28 -34.74
CA ALA A 21 27.93 -0.81 -33.47
C ALA A 21 26.57 -0.19 -33.03
N GLU A 22 26.38 1.11 -33.23
CA GLU A 22 25.13 1.83 -32.99
C GLU A 22 23.98 1.26 -33.84
N ASP A 23 24.20 1.10 -35.16
CA ASP A 23 23.20 0.53 -36.09
C ASP A 23 22.85 -0.92 -35.71
N ALA A 24 23.85 -1.73 -35.36
CA ALA A 24 23.63 -3.11 -34.94
C ALA A 24 22.86 -3.20 -33.62
N ALA A 25 23.19 -2.35 -32.62
CA ALA A 25 22.51 -2.31 -31.35
C ALA A 25 21.03 -1.92 -31.51
N GLU A 26 20.74 -0.90 -32.33
CA GLU A 26 19.34 -0.47 -32.54
C GLU A 26 18.52 -1.54 -33.25
N ARG A 27 19.05 -2.20 -34.28
CA ARG A 27 18.38 -3.33 -34.96
C ARG A 27 18.09 -4.50 -34.00
N LEU A 28 19.03 -4.82 -33.12
CA LEU A 28 18.84 -5.87 -32.11
C LEU A 28 17.78 -5.47 -31.07
N ARG A 29 17.77 -4.22 -30.61
CA ARG A 29 16.75 -3.70 -29.66
C ARG A 29 15.36 -3.73 -30.30
N GLU A 30 15.21 -3.26 -31.54
CA GLU A 30 13.94 -3.32 -32.27
C GLU A 30 13.44 -4.76 -32.41
N ALA A 31 14.31 -5.70 -32.79
CA ALA A 31 13.94 -7.10 -32.89
C ALA A 31 13.50 -7.70 -31.54
N LEU A 32 14.27 -7.45 -30.48
CA LEU A 32 13.93 -7.95 -29.15
C LEU A 32 12.63 -7.35 -28.61
N ARG A 33 12.41 -6.03 -28.79
CA ARG A 33 11.13 -5.37 -28.43
C ARG A 33 9.95 -5.96 -29.20
N TYR A 34 10.12 -6.24 -30.49
CA TYR A 34 9.11 -6.89 -31.32
C TYR A 34 8.79 -8.31 -30.84
N HIS A 35 9.81 -9.10 -30.48
CA HIS A 35 9.61 -10.48 -29.98
C HIS A 35 8.97 -10.48 -28.58
N ASN A 36 9.34 -9.55 -27.71
CA ASN A 36 8.70 -9.35 -26.39
C ASN A 36 7.22 -9.05 -26.57
N TYR A 37 6.87 -8.12 -27.48
CA TYR A 37 5.48 -7.81 -27.78
C TYR A 37 4.69 -9.01 -28.28
N ARG A 38 5.25 -9.78 -29.23
CA ARG A 38 4.62 -10.99 -29.77
C ARG A 38 4.38 -12.04 -28.71
N TYR A 39 5.34 -12.23 -27.81
CA TYR A 39 5.30 -13.23 -26.75
C TYR A 39 4.39 -12.80 -25.59
N TYR A 40 4.64 -11.60 -25.01
CA TYR A 40 4.00 -11.20 -23.76
C TYR A 40 2.66 -10.46 -23.94
N VAL A 41 2.41 -9.83 -25.08
CA VAL A 41 1.18 -9.07 -25.34
C VAL A 41 0.23 -9.83 -26.25
N LEU A 42 0.72 -10.38 -27.39
CA LEU A 42 -0.13 -11.06 -28.35
C LEU A 42 -0.24 -12.58 -28.13
N ASP A 43 0.55 -13.17 -27.23
CA ASP A 43 0.65 -14.61 -26.98
C ASP A 43 0.86 -15.44 -28.30
N ASP A 44 1.60 -14.87 -29.25
CA ASP A 44 1.84 -15.41 -30.59
C ASP A 44 3.32 -15.30 -30.98
N PRO A 45 4.22 -16.06 -30.31
CA PRO A 45 5.66 -16.00 -30.55
C PRO A 45 6.01 -16.48 -31.96
N VAL A 46 6.95 -15.77 -32.60
CA VAL A 46 7.44 -16.05 -33.96
C VAL A 46 8.89 -16.55 -34.01
N VAL A 47 9.55 -16.59 -32.87
CA VAL A 47 10.89 -17.16 -32.67
C VAL A 47 10.85 -18.14 -31.50
N SER A 48 11.77 -19.09 -31.48
CA SER A 48 11.99 -19.97 -30.34
C SER A 48 12.75 -19.25 -29.21
N ASP A 49 12.63 -19.76 -27.97
CA ASP A 49 13.37 -19.23 -26.83
C ASP A 49 14.89 -19.20 -27.10
N ALA A 50 15.43 -20.23 -27.76
CA ALA A 50 16.85 -20.29 -28.09
C ALA A 50 17.29 -19.18 -29.08
N GLU A 51 16.42 -18.83 -30.02
CA GLU A 51 16.69 -17.73 -30.99
C GLU A 51 16.58 -16.37 -30.31
N TYR A 52 15.62 -16.19 -29.41
CA TYR A 52 15.51 -14.99 -28.59
C TYR A 52 16.75 -14.81 -27.71
N ASP A 53 17.19 -15.85 -27.03
CA ASP A 53 18.39 -15.85 -26.20
C ASP A 53 19.67 -15.52 -26.98
N GLU A 54 19.74 -15.95 -28.23
CA GLU A 54 20.87 -15.61 -29.11
C GLU A 54 20.90 -14.10 -29.42
N LEU A 55 19.76 -13.52 -29.78
CA LEU A 55 19.63 -12.08 -30.02
C LEU A 55 19.96 -11.27 -28.77
N PHE A 56 19.44 -11.69 -27.63
CA PHE A 56 19.67 -11.03 -26.33
C PHE A 56 21.17 -11.04 -25.97
N ARG A 57 21.82 -12.21 -26.05
CA ARG A 57 23.26 -12.33 -25.77
C ARG A 57 24.11 -11.52 -26.75
N THR A 58 23.72 -11.43 -28.01
CA THR A 58 24.41 -10.62 -29.01
C THR A 58 24.34 -9.15 -28.67
N LEU A 59 23.15 -8.64 -28.27
CA LEU A 59 23.00 -7.25 -27.80
C LEU A 59 23.81 -7.00 -26.54
N GLN A 60 23.76 -7.89 -25.56
CA GLN A 60 24.52 -7.78 -24.33
C GLN A 60 26.03 -7.70 -24.59
N SER A 61 26.55 -8.59 -25.42
CA SER A 61 27.97 -8.58 -25.79
C SER A 61 28.38 -7.29 -26.51
N LEU A 62 27.50 -6.73 -27.32
CA LEU A 62 27.73 -5.47 -28.01
C LEU A 62 27.76 -4.27 -27.05
N GLU A 63 26.82 -4.22 -26.12
CA GLU A 63 26.78 -3.18 -25.08
C GLU A 63 27.93 -3.30 -24.06
N GLU A 64 28.41 -4.51 -23.78
CA GLU A 64 29.61 -4.73 -22.97
C GLU A 64 30.90 -4.23 -23.71
N ALA A 65 30.95 -4.45 -25.02
CA ALA A 65 32.10 -3.98 -25.84
C ALA A 65 32.07 -2.46 -26.06
N TYR A 66 30.88 -1.86 -26.10
CA TYR A 66 30.65 -0.43 -26.31
C TYR A 66 29.70 0.14 -25.25
N PRO A 67 30.16 0.40 -24.02
CA PRO A 67 29.29 0.81 -22.90
C PRO A 67 28.46 2.08 -23.15
N ASP A 68 28.93 2.99 -24.00
CA ASP A 68 28.21 4.21 -24.40
C ASP A 68 26.94 3.92 -25.21
N LEU A 69 26.77 2.71 -25.74
CA LEU A 69 25.56 2.27 -26.43
C LEU A 69 24.46 1.82 -25.48
N GLN A 70 24.76 1.52 -24.22
CA GLN A 70 23.79 1.07 -23.27
C GLN A 70 22.81 2.19 -22.94
N THR A 71 21.53 1.99 -23.26
CA THR A 71 20.46 2.97 -22.98
C THR A 71 19.54 2.46 -21.86
N PRO A 72 18.92 3.35 -21.06
CA PRO A 72 18.02 2.94 -19.97
C PRO A 72 16.81 2.11 -20.43
N ASP A 73 16.43 2.21 -21.71
CA ASP A 73 15.31 1.52 -22.36
C ASP A 73 15.75 0.30 -23.18
N SER A 74 17.01 -0.13 -23.08
CA SER A 74 17.49 -1.36 -23.72
C SER A 74 16.85 -2.59 -23.10
N PRO A 75 16.44 -3.62 -23.87
CA PRO A 75 15.99 -4.90 -23.34
C PRO A 75 16.97 -5.55 -22.36
N THR A 76 18.26 -5.24 -22.46
CA THR A 76 19.30 -5.73 -21.53
C THR A 76 19.20 -5.08 -20.14
N GLN A 77 18.46 -3.98 -20.01
CA GLN A 77 18.16 -3.32 -18.72
C GLN A 77 16.95 -3.93 -17.98
N GLN A 78 16.28 -4.92 -18.59
CA GLN A 78 15.26 -5.74 -17.88
C GLN A 78 15.91 -6.78 -16.95
N VAL A 79 16.92 -6.36 -16.23
CA VAL A 79 17.63 -7.12 -15.19
C VAL A 79 17.66 -6.30 -13.91
N GLY A 80 17.85 -6.97 -12.78
CA GLY A 80 17.90 -6.27 -11.49
C GLY A 80 19.01 -5.22 -11.43
N GLY A 81 18.71 -4.14 -10.72
CA GLY A 81 19.60 -3.01 -10.50
C GLY A 81 20.45 -3.15 -9.23
N LYS A 82 20.89 -2.02 -8.69
CA LYS A 82 21.58 -1.97 -7.40
C LYS A 82 20.58 -2.21 -6.27
N VAL A 83 21.02 -2.90 -5.23
CA VAL A 83 20.28 -3.00 -3.97
C VAL A 83 20.16 -1.61 -3.36
N VAL A 84 18.95 -1.25 -2.93
CA VAL A 84 18.66 -0.01 -2.21
C VAL A 84 18.40 -0.33 -0.74
N ASP A 85 18.62 0.64 0.14
CA ASP A 85 18.43 0.43 1.58
C ASP A 85 16.93 0.52 1.95
N GLU A 86 16.14 1.34 1.20
CA GLU A 86 14.67 1.43 1.32
C GLU A 86 14.04 1.80 -0.03
N LEU A 87 12.72 1.58 -0.16
CA LEU A 87 11.94 2.03 -1.30
C LEU A 87 11.54 3.50 -1.07
N GLY A 88 11.81 4.35 -2.06
CA GLY A 88 11.35 5.73 -2.06
C GLY A 88 9.81 5.83 -2.03
N THR A 89 9.30 7.00 -1.74
CA THR A 89 7.87 7.34 -1.85
C THR A 89 7.69 8.37 -2.97
N VAL A 90 6.66 8.19 -3.79
CA VAL A 90 6.33 9.09 -4.89
C VAL A 90 4.86 9.48 -4.85
N GLU A 91 4.54 10.70 -5.24
CA GLU A 91 3.16 11.17 -5.41
C GLU A 91 2.60 10.71 -6.75
N HIS A 92 1.31 10.37 -6.77
CA HIS A 92 0.59 10.06 -7.99
C HIS A 92 0.19 11.34 -8.72
N PRO A 93 0.38 11.44 -10.06
CA PRO A 93 -0.07 12.61 -10.85
C PRO A 93 -1.57 12.89 -10.74
N ALA A 94 -2.36 11.85 -10.46
CA ALA A 94 -3.77 11.92 -10.12
C ALA A 94 -4.09 10.82 -9.11
N PRO A 95 -5.01 11.03 -8.14
CA PRO A 95 -5.32 10.04 -7.12
C PRO A 95 -5.67 8.67 -7.68
N MET A 96 -5.12 7.61 -7.12
CA MET A 96 -5.50 6.22 -7.41
C MET A 96 -6.72 5.86 -6.56
N LEU A 97 -7.90 6.04 -7.13
CA LEU A 97 -9.17 5.88 -6.43
C LEU A 97 -9.43 4.43 -6.03
N SER A 98 -10.15 4.25 -4.93
CA SER A 98 -10.72 2.97 -4.55
C SER A 98 -12.03 2.74 -5.32
N LEU A 99 -12.47 1.49 -5.46
CA LEU A 99 -13.76 1.18 -6.06
C LEU A 99 -14.75 0.76 -4.98
N LYS A 100 -15.96 1.32 -5.04
CA LYS A 100 -17.05 0.88 -4.18
C LYS A 100 -17.38 -0.59 -4.47
N ALA A 101 -17.20 -1.46 -3.47
CA ALA A 101 -17.57 -2.86 -3.59
C ALA A 101 -19.09 -3.05 -3.45
N VAL A 102 -19.67 -3.84 -4.34
CA VAL A 102 -21.07 -4.29 -4.29
C VAL A 102 -21.11 -5.81 -4.39
N TYR A 103 -22.11 -6.42 -3.78
CA TYR A 103 -22.24 -7.89 -3.68
C TYR A 103 -23.56 -8.43 -4.21
N GLU A 104 -24.56 -7.55 -4.38
CA GLU A 104 -25.90 -7.91 -4.81
C GLU A 104 -26.22 -7.25 -6.15
N GLU A 105 -26.95 -7.95 -7.04
CA GLU A 105 -27.42 -7.38 -8.30
C GLU A 105 -28.25 -6.09 -8.09
N ALA A 106 -29.00 -6.01 -7.00
CA ALA A 106 -29.82 -4.85 -6.67
C ALA A 106 -28.95 -3.59 -6.48
N ASP A 107 -27.74 -3.73 -5.92
CA ASP A 107 -26.81 -2.63 -5.72
C ASP A 107 -26.23 -2.16 -7.07
N ALA A 108 -25.88 -3.10 -7.97
CA ALA A 108 -25.42 -2.78 -9.31
C ALA A 108 -26.51 -2.09 -10.14
N ARG A 109 -27.77 -2.53 -10.04
CA ARG A 109 -28.91 -1.82 -10.69
C ARG A 109 -29.16 -0.45 -10.07
N SER A 110 -28.94 -0.28 -8.77
CA SER A 110 -29.03 1.03 -8.09
C SER A 110 -27.93 1.98 -8.55
N PHE A 111 -26.72 1.47 -8.79
CA PHE A 111 -25.64 2.23 -9.41
C PHE A 111 -26.02 2.74 -10.81
N ASP A 112 -26.52 1.85 -11.67
CA ASP A 112 -26.98 2.22 -13.03
C ASP A 112 -28.10 3.27 -12.97
N GLN A 113 -29.09 3.11 -12.08
CA GLN A 113 -30.16 4.10 -11.92
C GLN A 113 -29.60 5.47 -11.51
N THR A 114 -28.62 5.50 -10.62
CA THR A 114 -27.95 6.73 -10.21
C THR A 114 -27.22 7.39 -11.38
N CYS A 115 -26.49 6.61 -12.17
CA CYS A 115 -25.81 7.11 -13.37
C CYS A 115 -26.80 7.71 -14.38
N ARG A 116 -27.90 7.00 -14.66
CA ARG A 116 -28.93 7.48 -15.58
C ARG A 116 -29.61 8.77 -15.09
N ASP A 117 -29.96 8.84 -13.84
CA ASP A 117 -30.63 10.02 -13.24
C ASP A 117 -29.72 11.26 -13.31
N GLU A 118 -28.43 11.13 -13.01
CA GLU A 118 -27.49 12.23 -13.01
C GLU A 118 -27.06 12.66 -14.43
N LEU A 119 -26.94 11.72 -15.35
CA LEU A 119 -26.62 12.02 -16.75
C LEU A 119 -27.84 12.46 -17.55
N GLY A 120 -29.05 12.27 -17.01
CA GLY A 120 -30.31 12.61 -17.67
C GLY A 120 -30.58 11.78 -18.93
N THR A 121 -30.19 10.50 -18.92
CA THR A 121 -30.35 9.55 -20.03
C THR A 121 -31.06 8.28 -19.59
N ASP A 122 -31.73 7.63 -20.52
CA ASP A 122 -32.37 6.31 -20.25
C ASP A 122 -31.42 5.13 -20.48
N GLU A 123 -30.29 5.35 -21.15
CA GLU A 123 -29.33 4.31 -21.54
C GLU A 123 -27.89 4.75 -21.19
N VAL A 124 -27.14 3.87 -20.51
CA VAL A 124 -25.72 4.04 -20.19
C VAL A 124 -24.98 2.78 -20.61
N ALA A 125 -23.95 2.92 -21.45
CA ALA A 125 -23.08 1.83 -21.83
C ALA A 125 -21.93 1.68 -20.80
N TYR A 126 -21.50 0.45 -20.61
CA TYR A 126 -20.46 0.10 -19.63
C TYR A 126 -19.35 -0.72 -20.26
N THR A 127 -18.15 -0.66 -19.72
CA THR A 127 -17.17 -1.73 -19.83
C THR A 127 -17.25 -2.61 -18.58
N ALA A 128 -17.21 -3.90 -18.76
CA ALA A 128 -17.15 -4.90 -17.69
C ALA A 128 -15.83 -5.67 -17.81
N GLU A 129 -14.95 -5.50 -16.85
CA GLU A 129 -13.56 -5.95 -16.84
C GLU A 129 -13.32 -6.91 -15.69
N PRO A 130 -12.46 -7.96 -15.84
CA PRO A 130 -12.05 -8.77 -14.70
C PRO A 130 -11.43 -7.91 -13.61
N LYS A 131 -11.88 -8.09 -12.36
CA LYS A 131 -11.22 -7.50 -11.22
C LYS A 131 -10.10 -8.42 -10.74
N PHE A 132 -8.89 -8.12 -11.19
CA PHE A 132 -7.71 -8.88 -10.80
C PHE A 132 -7.44 -8.80 -9.29
N ASP A 133 -6.99 -9.89 -8.73
CA ASP A 133 -6.52 -9.97 -7.36
C ASP A 133 -4.98 -9.97 -7.32
N GLY A 134 -4.41 -8.78 -7.43
CA GLY A 134 -2.98 -8.52 -7.51
C GLY A 134 -2.54 -7.32 -6.70
N LEU A 135 -1.54 -6.60 -7.19
CA LEU A 135 -1.06 -5.33 -6.66
C LEU A 135 -1.27 -4.24 -7.72
N ALA A 136 -2.06 -3.22 -7.39
CA ALA A 136 -2.24 -2.08 -8.27
C ALA A 136 -0.93 -1.28 -8.40
N VAL A 137 -0.57 -0.95 -9.64
CA VAL A 137 0.62 -0.21 -10.01
C VAL A 137 0.29 0.92 -10.98
N GLU A 138 1.00 2.02 -10.86
CA GLU A 138 0.98 3.13 -11.79
C GLU A 138 2.35 3.26 -12.45
N LEU A 139 2.38 3.42 -13.77
CA LEU A 139 3.58 3.55 -14.58
C LEU A 139 3.53 4.86 -15.37
N ILE A 140 4.64 5.58 -15.35
CA ILE A 140 4.81 6.83 -16.10
C ILE A 140 5.81 6.61 -17.22
N TYR A 141 5.36 6.94 -18.43
CA TYR A 141 6.21 6.97 -19.62
C TYR A 141 6.37 8.41 -20.09
N GLU A 142 7.62 8.82 -20.34
CA GLU A 142 7.98 10.10 -20.94
C GLU A 142 8.75 9.86 -22.23
N ASP A 143 8.36 10.56 -23.30
CA ASP A 143 8.91 10.32 -24.65
C ASP A 143 8.91 8.82 -25.02
N GLY A 144 7.89 8.11 -24.59
CA GLY A 144 7.71 6.68 -24.78
C GLY A 144 8.59 5.77 -23.92
N LYS A 145 9.37 6.28 -22.97
CA LYS A 145 10.26 5.50 -22.10
C LYS A 145 9.69 5.41 -20.69
N LEU A 146 9.78 4.24 -20.07
CA LEU A 146 9.39 4.04 -18.67
C LEU A 146 10.37 4.79 -17.76
N VAL A 147 9.88 5.84 -17.10
CA VAL A 147 10.67 6.66 -16.18
C VAL A 147 10.36 6.35 -14.72
N GLN A 148 9.11 6.04 -14.37
CA GLN A 148 8.69 5.82 -12.99
C GLN A 148 7.63 4.72 -12.90
N ALA A 149 7.66 3.96 -11.81
CA ALA A 149 6.58 3.06 -11.42
C ALA A 149 6.38 3.07 -9.91
N ALA A 150 5.12 3.08 -9.47
CA ALA A 150 4.75 3.14 -8.07
C ALA A 150 3.64 2.14 -7.71
N THR A 151 3.57 1.72 -6.45
CA THR A 151 2.41 1.03 -5.88
C THR A 151 1.31 2.05 -5.62
N ARG A 152 0.05 1.60 -5.48
CA ARG A 152 -1.07 2.49 -5.15
C ARG A 152 -0.88 3.23 -3.82
N GLY A 153 -0.19 2.62 -2.84
CA GLY A 153 -0.07 3.18 -1.49
C GLY A 153 -1.43 3.52 -0.87
N ASP A 154 -1.56 4.73 -0.36
CA ASP A 154 -2.82 5.27 0.19
C ASP A 154 -3.75 5.89 -0.87
N GLY A 155 -3.30 5.92 -2.12
CA GLY A 155 -4.00 6.49 -3.27
C GLY A 155 -3.50 7.89 -3.68
N GLU A 156 -2.79 8.59 -2.84
CA GLU A 156 -2.13 9.88 -3.13
C GLU A 156 -0.62 9.68 -3.31
N THR A 157 -0.02 8.83 -2.46
CA THR A 157 1.39 8.46 -2.51
C THR A 157 1.57 6.94 -2.57
N GLY A 158 2.59 6.48 -3.26
CA GLY A 158 2.95 5.06 -3.39
C GLY A 158 4.44 4.81 -3.20
N GLU A 159 4.79 3.55 -2.95
CA GLU A 159 6.19 3.13 -2.90
C GLU A 159 6.79 3.12 -4.30
N GLU A 160 7.96 3.73 -4.47
CA GLU A 160 8.72 3.76 -5.74
C GLU A 160 9.29 2.37 -6.05
N ILE A 161 8.81 1.74 -7.12
CA ILE A 161 9.15 0.36 -7.49
C ILE A 161 9.68 0.25 -8.93
N THR A 162 10.17 1.33 -9.52
CA THR A 162 10.61 1.39 -10.92
C THR A 162 11.66 0.33 -11.24
N ALA A 163 12.65 0.15 -10.38
CA ALA A 163 13.69 -0.86 -10.58
C ALA A 163 13.11 -2.28 -10.65
N ASN A 164 12.10 -2.57 -9.81
CA ASN A 164 11.44 -3.86 -9.75
C ASN A 164 10.51 -4.09 -10.96
N VAL A 165 9.71 -3.08 -11.32
CA VAL A 165 8.82 -3.15 -12.49
C VAL A 165 9.59 -3.32 -13.79
N LYS A 166 10.76 -2.68 -13.94
CA LYS A 166 11.64 -2.87 -15.10
C LYS A 166 12.06 -4.31 -15.33
N THR A 167 12.07 -5.17 -14.31
CA THR A 167 12.39 -6.60 -14.45
C THR A 167 11.23 -7.43 -15.01
N ILE A 168 10.00 -6.90 -15.00
CA ILE A 168 8.81 -7.62 -15.50
C ILE A 168 8.81 -7.61 -17.02
N LYS A 169 8.99 -8.77 -17.61
CA LYS A 169 9.15 -8.92 -19.07
C LYS A 169 7.92 -8.50 -19.88
N SER A 170 6.72 -8.55 -19.31
CA SER A 170 5.47 -8.09 -19.95
C SER A 170 5.30 -6.56 -19.93
N VAL A 171 6.17 -5.82 -19.23
CA VAL A 171 6.16 -4.36 -19.18
C VAL A 171 7.19 -3.82 -20.17
N PRO A 172 6.78 -3.07 -21.21
CA PRO A 172 7.72 -2.48 -22.16
C PRO A 172 8.51 -1.35 -21.49
N LEU A 173 9.84 -1.37 -21.60
CA LEU A 173 10.69 -0.23 -21.17
C LEU A 173 10.53 0.95 -22.12
N ARG A 174 10.08 0.70 -23.35
CA ARG A 174 9.75 1.69 -24.36
C ARG A 174 8.47 1.31 -25.08
N LEU A 175 7.54 2.27 -25.16
CA LEU A 175 6.28 2.12 -25.88
C LEU A 175 6.50 2.00 -27.39
N ARG A 176 5.59 1.32 -28.07
CA ARG A 176 5.58 1.16 -29.51
C ARG A 176 4.91 2.35 -30.18
N GLU A 177 5.43 2.74 -31.36
CA GLU A 177 4.92 3.87 -32.13
C GLU A 177 4.41 3.46 -33.53
N GLU A 178 4.35 2.15 -33.81
CA GLU A 178 4.10 1.65 -35.17
C GLU A 178 2.67 1.87 -35.66
N GLU A 179 1.69 1.77 -34.74
CA GLU A 179 0.26 1.85 -35.07
C GLU A 179 -0.37 3.15 -34.55
N ARG A 180 0.13 3.67 -33.44
CA ARG A 180 -0.33 4.90 -32.78
C ARG A 180 0.86 5.71 -32.30
N SER A 181 0.78 7.05 -32.47
CA SER A 181 1.77 7.96 -31.88
C SER A 181 1.73 7.83 -30.34
N VAL A 182 2.91 7.88 -29.73
CA VAL A 182 3.04 7.89 -28.29
C VAL A 182 2.90 9.33 -27.80
N PRO A 183 2.10 9.61 -26.74
CA PRO A 183 2.06 10.91 -26.10
C PRO A 183 3.43 11.28 -25.50
N ASP A 184 3.74 12.57 -25.37
CA ASP A 184 4.96 13.04 -24.71
C ASP A 184 5.03 12.50 -23.26
N ARG A 185 3.89 12.45 -22.58
CA ARG A 185 3.72 11.82 -21.27
C ARG A 185 2.49 10.93 -21.26
N LEU A 186 2.66 9.67 -20.81
CA LEU A 186 1.57 8.71 -20.63
C LEU A 186 1.65 8.13 -19.22
N VAL A 187 0.57 8.25 -18.46
CA VAL A 187 0.41 7.63 -17.14
C VAL A 187 -0.61 6.52 -17.24
N VAL A 188 -0.21 5.29 -16.98
CA VAL A 188 -1.06 4.10 -17.10
C VAL A 188 -1.14 3.35 -15.78
N ARG A 189 -2.30 2.74 -15.52
CA ARG A 189 -2.56 1.94 -14.35
C ARG A 189 -2.85 0.51 -14.73
N GLY A 190 -2.37 -0.40 -13.89
CA GLY A 190 -2.52 -1.82 -14.11
C GLY A 190 -2.48 -2.61 -12.81
N GLU A 191 -2.69 -3.91 -12.93
CA GLU A 191 -2.55 -4.84 -11.81
C GLU A 191 -1.40 -5.78 -12.08
N ALA A 192 -0.41 -5.77 -11.18
CA ALA A 192 0.67 -6.74 -11.18
C ALA A 192 0.20 -8.02 -10.49
N TYR A 193 0.36 -9.15 -11.15
CA TYR A 193 -0.14 -10.44 -10.69
C TYR A 193 0.85 -11.56 -10.99
N MET A 194 0.61 -12.72 -10.38
CA MET A 194 1.31 -13.97 -10.67
C MET A 194 0.30 -15.00 -11.16
N ARG A 195 0.62 -15.74 -12.23
CA ARG A 195 -0.26 -16.81 -12.72
C ARG A 195 -0.36 -17.93 -11.69
N THR A 196 -1.50 -18.57 -11.62
CA THR A 196 -1.79 -19.60 -10.61
C THR A 196 -0.85 -20.81 -10.71
N ASP A 197 -0.51 -21.23 -11.92
CA ASP A 197 0.41 -22.34 -12.18
C ASP A 197 1.87 -21.97 -11.81
N GLU A 198 2.30 -20.78 -12.17
CA GLU A 198 3.61 -20.23 -11.82
C GLU A 198 3.76 -20.02 -10.30
N PHE A 199 2.72 -19.51 -9.64
CA PHE A 199 2.67 -19.38 -8.18
C PHE A 199 2.84 -20.71 -7.46
N ARG A 200 2.15 -21.75 -7.95
CA ARG A 200 2.30 -23.10 -7.38
C ARG A 200 3.71 -23.65 -7.57
N ALA A 201 4.32 -23.42 -8.73
CA ALA A 201 5.70 -23.81 -8.98
C ALA A 201 6.69 -23.05 -8.09
N PHE A 202 6.51 -21.74 -7.99
CA PHE A 202 7.30 -20.86 -7.16
C PHE A 202 7.25 -21.21 -5.66
N ASN A 203 6.05 -21.48 -5.12
CA ASN A 203 5.93 -21.92 -3.73
C ASN A 203 6.57 -23.27 -3.45
N ARG A 204 6.50 -24.24 -4.38
CA ARG A 204 7.23 -25.52 -4.24
C ARG A 204 8.74 -25.31 -4.16
N GLU A 205 9.29 -24.41 -5.00
CA GLU A 205 10.72 -24.10 -4.96
C GLU A 205 11.13 -23.44 -3.63
N ARG A 206 10.28 -22.57 -3.07
CA ARG A 206 10.50 -21.96 -1.75
C ARG A 206 10.51 -23.01 -0.64
N GLU A 207 9.56 -23.93 -0.65
CA GLU A 207 9.50 -25.04 0.32
C GLU A 207 10.75 -25.94 0.23
N GLU A 208 11.22 -26.24 -0.98
CA GLU A 208 12.46 -27.00 -1.20
C GLU A 208 13.70 -26.28 -0.64
N LYS A 209 13.70 -24.94 -0.67
CA LYS A 209 14.75 -24.10 -0.08
C LYS A 209 14.56 -23.90 1.44
N GLY A 210 13.47 -24.41 2.04
CA GLY A 210 13.13 -24.23 3.46
C GLY A 210 12.60 -22.83 3.79
N GLU A 211 12.15 -22.10 2.78
CA GLU A 211 11.52 -20.79 2.92
C GLU A 211 10.01 -20.93 3.13
N LYS A 212 9.40 -19.96 3.83
CA LYS A 212 7.94 -19.96 4.02
C LYS A 212 7.23 -19.66 2.69
N PRO A 213 6.27 -20.51 2.25
CA PRO A 213 5.48 -20.23 1.05
C PRO A 213 4.60 -18.99 1.26
N PHE A 214 4.27 -18.32 0.17
CA PHE A 214 3.26 -17.25 0.15
C PHE A 214 1.85 -17.83 0.26
N ALA A 215 0.95 -17.09 0.90
CA ALA A 215 -0.42 -17.56 1.13
C ALA A 215 -1.26 -17.60 -0.16
N ASN A 216 -1.04 -16.66 -1.08
CA ASN A 216 -1.78 -16.52 -2.35
C ASN A 216 -0.96 -15.76 -3.40
N PRO A 217 -1.38 -15.79 -4.69
CA PRO A 217 -0.72 -15.07 -5.78
C PRO A 217 -0.60 -13.56 -5.55
N ARG A 218 -1.60 -12.91 -4.95
CA ARG A 218 -1.58 -11.49 -4.61
C ARG A 218 -0.44 -11.15 -3.65
N ASN A 219 -0.32 -11.91 -2.55
CA ASN A 219 0.75 -11.69 -1.57
C ASN A 219 2.13 -11.99 -2.16
N ALA A 220 2.22 -12.95 -3.09
CA ALA A 220 3.44 -13.24 -3.83
C ALA A 220 3.82 -12.08 -4.76
N ALA A 221 2.87 -11.52 -5.51
CA ALA A 221 3.09 -10.38 -6.38
C ALA A 221 3.51 -9.14 -5.59
N ALA A 222 2.74 -8.79 -4.54
CA ALA A 222 3.05 -7.64 -3.68
C ALA A 222 4.40 -7.78 -2.98
N GLY A 223 4.69 -8.94 -2.38
CA GLY A 223 5.97 -9.21 -1.72
C GLY A 223 7.15 -9.30 -2.70
N SER A 224 6.92 -9.57 -3.98
CA SER A 224 7.95 -9.57 -5.02
C SER A 224 8.28 -8.16 -5.51
N LEU A 225 7.28 -7.30 -5.67
CA LEU A 225 7.49 -5.93 -6.14
C LEU A 225 8.06 -4.98 -5.07
N ARG A 226 7.97 -5.35 -3.81
CA ARG A 226 8.50 -4.58 -2.68
C ARG A 226 9.87 -5.08 -2.20
N GLN A 227 10.66 -5.74 -3.09
CA GLN A 227 12.00 -6.16 -2.76
C GLN A 227 12.98 -4.98 -2.89
N LEU A 228 13.87 -4.83 -1.93
CA LEU A 228 14.94 -3.83 -1.97
C LEU A 228 16.02 -4.21 -3.02
N ASP A 229 16.17 -5.50 -3.27
CA ASP A 229 17.01 -6.03 -4.34
C ASP A 229 16.13 -6.45 -5.53
N SER A 230 16.13 -5.66 -6.60
CA SER A 230 15.37 -5.95 -7.81
C SER A 230 15.86 -7.18 -8.58
N ASN A 231 17.06 -7.73 -8.27
CA ASN A 231 17.48 -9.03 -8.79
C ASN A 231 16.58 -10.15 -8.26
N VAL A 232 16.12 -10.04 -7.01
CA VAL A 232 15.14 -10.98 -6.44
C VAL A 232 13.81 -10.91 -7.20
N THR A 233 13.40 -9.71 -7.60
CA THR A 233 12.17 -9.51 -8.40
C THR A 233 12.32 -10.09 -9.82
N ALA A 234 13.50 -9.97 -10.43
CA ALA A 234 13.79 -10.48 -11.78
C ALA A 234 13.59 -12.01 -11.90
N ASP A 235 13.81 -12.74 -10.80
CA ASP A 235 13.61 -14.19 -10.72
C ASP A 235 12.13 -14.57 -10.46
N ARG A 236 11.20 -13.60 -10.33
CA ARG A 236 9.79 -13.85 -10.05
C ARG A 236 8.95 -13.81 -11.32
N PRO A 237 8.03 -14.77 -11.52
CA PRO A 237 7.15 -14.80 -12.68
C PRO A 237 5.99 -13.81 -12.53
N LEU A 238 6.30 -12.51 -12.67
CA LEU A 238 5.32 -11.44 -12.58
C LEU A 238 4.82 -11.01 -13.95
N HIS A 239 3.54 -10.62 -14.00
CA HIS A 239 2.86 -10.10 -15.17
C HIS A 239 2.07 -8.85 -14.78
N VAL A 240 1.73 -7.99 -15.76
CA VAL A 240 0.87 -6.83 -15.56
C VAL A 240 -0.22 -6.83 -16.61
N TYR A 241 -1.47 -6.64 -16.19
CA TYR A 241 -2.57 -6.19 -17.06
C TYR A 241 -2.85 -4.72 -16.81
N PHE A 242 -2.89 -3.95 -17.89
CA PHE A 242 -3.26 -2.53 -17.84
C PHE A 242 -4.75 -2.37 -18.09
N TYR A 243 -5.37 -1.44 -17.38
CA TYR A 243 -6.83 -1.25 -17.42
C TYR A 243 -7.28 0.22 -17.42
N GLU A 244 -6.33 1.17 -17.37
CA GLU A 244 -6.67 2.59 -17.29
C GLU A 244 -5.51 3.47 -17.74
N ILE A 245 -5.82 4.61 -18.35
CA ILE A 245 -4.95 5.77 -18.47
C ILE A 245 -5.38 6.75 -17.38
N ALA A 246 -4.44 7.28 -16.60
CA ALA A 246 -4.75 8.18 -15.50
C ALA A 246 -5.44 9.46 -15.98
N PRO A 247 -6.35 10.06 -15.18
CA PRO A 247 -7.07 11.28 -15.51
C PRO A 247 -6.13 12.40 -15.96
N GLY A 248 -6.52 13.09 -17.06
CA GLY A 248 -5.76 14.18 -17.67
C GLY A 248 -4.90 13.80 -18.86
N THR A 249 -4.53 12.52 -19.02
CA THR A 249 -3.82 12.02 -20.19
C THR A 249 -4.73 11.25 -21.17
N GLU A 250 -5.91 10.82 -20.74
CA GLU A 250 -6.92 10.11 -21.53
C GLU A 250 -7.76 11.04 -22.46
N ARG A 251 -7.55 12.35 -22.42
CA ARG A 251 -8.37 13.37 -23.13
C ARG A 251 -8.49 13.21 -24.64
N GLU A 252 -7.68 12.37 -25.24
CA GLU A 252 -7.76 12.03 -26.67
C GLU A 252 -8.82 10.96 -26.98
N PHE A 253 -9.44 10.36 -25.94
CA PHE A 253 -10.41 9.28 -26.06
C PHE A 253 -11.81 9.76 -25.66
N GLU A 254 -12.82 9.29 -26.39
CA GLU A 254 -14.23 9.55 -26.05
C GLU A 254 -14.77 8.47 -25.11
N THR A 255 -14.23 7.24 -25.18
CA THR A 255 -14.74 6.10 -24.43
C THR A 255 -13.61 5.30 -23.77
N HIS A 256 -13.93 4.65 -22.65
CA HIS A 256 -13.01 3.75 -21.96
C HIS A 256 -12.65 2.54 -22.82
N ALA A 257 -13.58 2.01 -23.61
CA ALA A 257 -13.29 0.94 -24.57
C ALA A 257 -12.19 1.35 -25.57
N ALA A 258 -12.22 2.60 -26.07
CA ALA A 258 -11.17 3.10 -26.96
C ALA A 258 -9.80 3.22 -26.25
N VAL A 259 -9.77 3.48 -24.94
CA VAL A 259 -8.55 3.43 -24.14
C VAL A 259 -8.00 1.99 -24.11
N LEU A 260 -8.85 1.02 -23.82
CA LEU A 260 -8.44 -0.39 -23.76
C LEU A 260 -7.97 -0.92 -25.13
N GLU A 261 -8.52 -0.43 -26.23
CA GLU A 261 -8.07 -0.77 -27.60
C GLU A 261 -6.71 -0.11 -27.91
N ALA A 262 -6.43 1.07 -27.38
CA ALA A 262 -5.17 1.78 -27.63
C ALA A 262 -3.96 1.23 -26.86
N LEU A 263 -4.17 0.75 -25.63
CA LEU A 263 -3.08 0.24 -24.79
C LEU A 263 -2.23 -0.86 -25.47
N PRO A 264 -2.81 -1.89 -26.12
CA PRO A 264 -2.05 -2.91 -26.85
C PRO A 264 -1.26 -2.35 -28.04
N GLU A 265 -1.74 -1.28 -28.71
CA GLU A 265 -1.01 -0.64 -29.82
C GLU A 265 0.32 -0.05 -29.34
N TRP A 266 0.39 0.38 -28.09
CA TRP A 266 1.62 0.84 -27.43
C TRP A 266 2.45 -0.30 -26.80
N GLY A 267 1.96 -1.54 -26.85
CA GLY A 267 2.63 -2.71 -26.25
C GLY A 267 2.27 -2.98 -24.80
N LEU A 268 1.21 -2.36 -24.29
CA LEU A 268 0.69 -2.53 -22.93
C LEU A 268 -0.42 -3.59 -22.94
N ARG A 269 -0.21 -4.69 -22.22
CA ARG A 269 -1.11 -5.85 -22.23
C ARG A 269 -2.42 -5.54 -21.53
N VAL A 270 -3.56 -5.82 -22.21
CA VAL A 270 -4.93 -5.71 -21.69
C VAL A 270 -5.58 -7.10 -21.69
N CYS A 271 -6.53 -7.36 -20.83
CA CYS A 271 -7.30 -8.60 -20.80
C CYS A 271 -8.51 -8.53 -21.76
N GLU A 272 -8.25 -8.47 -23.07
CA GLU A 272 -9.29 -8.33 -24.11
C GLU A 272 -10.30 -9.46 -24.08
N GLU A 273 -9.85 -10.72 -23.93
CA GLU A 273 -10.70 -11.92 -24.00
C GLU A 273 -11.79 -11.97 -22.92
N LYS A 274 -11.55 -11.30 -21.79
CA LYS A 274 -12.45 -11.32 -20.63
C LYS A 274 -13.02 -9.94 -20.31
N THR A 275 -12.79 -8.96 -21.16
CA THR A 275 -13.38 -7.62 -21.09
C THR A 275 -14.55 -7.55 -22.06
N ARG A 276 -15.69 -6.99 -21.64
CA ARG A 276 -16.90 -6.88 -22.46
C ARG A 276 -17.38 -5.43 -22.49
N LEU A 277 -17.67 -4.93 -23.69
CA LEU A 277 -18.48 -3.71 -23.87
C LEU A 277 -19.95 -4.10 -23.74
N CYS A 278 -20.66 -3.45 -22.82
CA CYS A 278 -22.03 -3.74 -22.44
C CYS A 278 -22.95 -2.57 -22.84
N ASP A 279 -24.07 -2.86 -23.52
CA ASP A 279 -25.05 -1.84 -23.89
C ASP A 279 -25.85 -1.30 -22.68
N GLY A 280 -25.80 -2.02 -21.54
CA GLY A 280 -26.44 -1.63 -20.29
C GLY A 280 -26.01 -2.52 -19.13
N ILE A 281 -26.58 -2.22 -17.95
CA ILE A 281 -26.21 -2.94 -16.71
C ILE A 281 -26.52 -4.43 -16.76
N GLU A 282 -27.59 -4.85 -17.42
CA GLU A 282 -27.98 -6.27 -17.48
C GLU A 282 -26.92 -7.09 -18.24
N ASP A 283 -26.34 -6.56 -19.33
CA ASP A 283 -25.23 -7.21 -20.03
C ASP A 283 -23.99 -7.34 -19.13
N ALA A 284 -23.73 -6.34 -18.28
CA ALA A 284 -22.62 -6.39 -17.32
C ALA A 284 -22.88 -7.42 -16.20
N LEU A 285 -24.14 -7.58 -15.77
CA LEU A 285 -24.53 -8.60 -14.80
C LEU A 285 -24.41 -10.02 -15.41
N ASP A 286 -24.84 -10.20 -16.65
CA ASP A 286 -24.67 -11.47 -17.37
C ASP A 286 -23.17 -11.82 -17.49
N HIS A 287 -22.32 -10.84 -17.85
CA HIS A 287 -20.88 -11.05 -17.93
C HIS A 287 -20.25 -11.41 -16.58
N HIS A 288 -20.72 -10.77 -15.48
CA HIS A 288 -20.30 -11.16 -14.14
C HIS A 288 -20.63 -12.61 -13.82
N GLY A 289 -21.84 -13.06 -14.20
CA GLY A 289 -22.24 -14.47 -14.07
C GLY A 289 -21.34 -15.43 -14.85
N ASP A 290 -21.07 -15.12 -16.13
CA ASP A 290 -20.15 -15.90 -16.98
C ASP A 290 -18.77 -16.02 -16.34
N LEU A 291 -18.18 -14.92 -15.90
CA LEU A 291 -16.85 -14.90 -15.26
C LEU A 291 -16.85 -15.61 -13.89
N ALA A 292 -17.96 -15.54 -13.12
CA ALA A 292 -18.07 -16.26 -11.86
C ALA A 292 -18.02 -17.79 -12.06
N GLU A 293 -18.59 -18.30 -13.16
CA GLU A 293 -18.53 -19.72 -13.52
C GLU A 293 -17.13 -20.13 -14.01
N GLU A 294 -16.47 -19.27 -14.77
CA GLU A 294 -15.16 -19.55 -15.39
C GLU A 294 -13.95 -19.29 -14.48
N ARG A 295 -14.11 -18.56 -13.36
CA ARG A 295 -12.99 -18.04 -12.56
C ARG A 295 -11.98 -19.08 -12.07
N GLU A 296 -12.42 -20.36 -11.88
CA GLU A 296 -11.53 -21.43 -11.42
C GLU A 296 -10.62 -21.97 -12.54
N ASP A 297 -11.00 -21.74 -13.79
CA ASP A 297 -10.27 -22.19 -14.97
C ASP A 297 -9.31 -21.11 -15.51
N LEU A 298 -9.40 -19.88 -14.96
CA LEU A 298 -8.53 -18.78 -15.35
C LEU A 298 -7.09 -19.00 -14.84
N PRO A 299 -6.09 -18.60 -15.62
CA PRO A 299 -4.69 -18.72 -15.22
C PRO A 299 -4.26 -17.66 -14.18
N TYR A 300 -5.16 -16.84 -13.69
CA TYR A 300 -4.97 -15.79 -12.69
C TYR A 300 -6.20 -15.68 -11.77
N GLU A 301 -6.02 -15.11 -10.59
CA GLU A 301 -7.13 -14.92 -9.64
C GLU A 301 -7.87 -13.61 -9.91
N ILE A 302 -9.21 -13.68 -9.84
CA ILE A 302 -10.13 -12.53 -9.89
C ILE A 302 -11.12 -12.61 -8.73
N ASP A 303 -11.48 -11.47 -8.16
CA ASP A 303 -12.40 -11.38 -7.03
C ASP A 303 -13.76 -10.74 -7.38
N GLY A 304 -13.98 -10.41 -8.65
CA GLY A 304 -15.19 -9.80 -9.16
C GLY A 304 -15.03 -9.27 -10.58
N VAL A 305 -15.91 -8.34 -10.92
CA VAL A 305 -15.92 -7.59 -12.19
C VAL A 305 -15.93 -6.10 -11.87
N VAL A 306 -15.10 -5.31 -12.53
CA VAL A 306 -15.16 -3.87 -12.50
C VAL A 306 -16.10 -3.41 -13.61
N ILE A 307 -17.16 -2.70 -13.23
CA ILE A 307 -18.13 -2.13 -14.18
C ILE A 307 -17.90 -0.61 -14.20
N LYS A 308 -17.51 -0.07 -15.35
CA LYS A 308 -17.21 1.34 -15.56
C LYS A 308 -18.15 1.94 -16.60
N VAL A 309 -18.64 3.16 -16.41
CA VAL A 309 -19.32 3.93 -17.45
C VAL A 309 -18.37 4.12 -18.62
N ASN A 310 -18.80 3.75 -19.83
CA ASN A 310 -17.92 3.75 -21.00
C ASN A 310 -17.61 5.15 -21.56
N ASP A 311 -18.52 6.12 -21.40
CA ASP A 311 -18.33 7.51 -21.83
C ASP A 311 -17.44 8.27 -20.84
N LEU A 312 -16.24 8.68 -21.27
CA LEU A 312 -15.28 9.40 -20.42
C LEU A 312 -15.74 10.81 -20.03
N ALA A 313 -16.53 11.47 -20.87
CA ALA A 313 -17.11 12.77 -20.51
C ALA A 313 -18.16 12.65 -19.38
N ALA A 314 -18.80 11.49 -19.26
CA ALA A 314 -19.71 11.20 -18.17
C ALA A 314 -18.97 11.01 -16.82
N HIS A 315 -17.68 10.62 -16.83
CA HIS A 315 -16.88 10.50 -15.61
C HIS A 315 -16.75 11.86 -14.90
N ASP A 316 -16.51 12.93 -15.65
CA ASP A 316 -16.41 14.29 -15.11
C ASP A 316 -17.76 14.76 -14.52
N THR A 317 -18.88 14.38 -15.16
CA THR A 317 -20.23 14.74 -14.70
C THR A 317 -20.62 14.01 -13.42
N LEU A 318 -20.34 12.70 -13.35
CA LEU A 318 -20.63 11.84 -12.20
C LEU A 318 -19.69 12.14 -11.02
N GLY A 319 -18.44 12.47 -11.32
CA GLY A 319 -17.44 12.88 -10.35
C GLY A 319 -16.97 11.78 -9.41
N VAL A 320 -16.36 12.21 -8.31
CA VAL A 320 -15.80 11.35 -7.24
C VAL A 320 -16.47 11.75 -5.93
N ARG A 321 -16.72 10.77 -5.07
CA ARG A 321 -17.21 11.00 -3.71
C ARG A 321 -16.24 10.36 -2.71
N ASP A 322 -15.66 11.17 -1.84
CA ASP A 322 -14.57 10.76 -0.94
C ASP A 322 -13.39 10.22 -1.76
N ARG A 323 -13.18 8.92 -1.74
CA ARG A 323 -12.14 8.23 -2.51
C ARG A 323 -12.70 7.26 -3.55
N ASP A 324 -14.01 7.25 -3.77
CA ASP A 324 -14.68 6.33 -4.69
C ASP A 324 -15.21 7.06 -5.93
N PRO A 325 -14.89 6.62 -7.16
CA PRO A 325 -15.47 7.15 -8.37
C PRO A 325 -16.96 6.80 -8.43
N ARG A 326 -17.79 7.74 -8.85
CA ARG A 326 -19.23 7.52 -9.00
C ARG A 326 -19.61 6.91 -10.35
N TRP A 327 -18.65 6.78 -11.22
CA TRP A 327 -18.77 6.20 -12.57
C TRP A 327 -18.30 4.73 -12.64
N ALA A 328 -17.84 4.14 -11.54
CA ALA A 328 -17.39 2.74 -11.51
C ALA A 328 -17.75 2.06 -10.19
N ILE A 329 -17.97 0.75 -10.28
CA ILE A 329 -18.14 -0.16 -9.12
C ILE A 329 -17.33 -1.44 -9.30
N ALA A 330 -16.98 -2.06 -8.18
CA ALA A 330 -16.42 -3.41 -8.13
C ALA A 330 -17.51 -4.40 -7.72
N TYR A 331 -18.10 -5.11 -8.67
CA TYR A 331 -19.09 -6.15 -8.38
C TYR A 331 -18.37 -7.45 -8.05
N LYS A 332 -18.31 -7.76 -6.75
CA LYS A 332 -17.57 -8.87 -6.18
C LYS A 332 -18.31 -10.19 -6.41
N PHE A 333 -17.56 -11.27 -6.65
CA PHE A 333 -18.11 -12.60 -6.63
C PHE A 333 -18.56 -13.00 -5.23
N ALA A 334 -19.49 -13.93 -5.17
CA ALA A 334 -19.85 -14.56 -3.90
C ALA A 334 -18.59 -15.15 -3.25
N PRO A 335 -18.39 -14.90 -1.95
CA PRO A 335 -17.24 -15.42 -1.24
C PRO A 335 -17.15 -16.94 -1.31
N ARG A 336 -15.92 -17.46 -1.32
CA ARG A 336 -15.72 -18.91 -1.26
C ARG A 336 -16.03 -19.43 0.13
N GLN A 337 -16.88 -20.44 0.20
CA GLN A 337 -17.34 -21.04 1.45
C GLN A 337 -16.99 -22.54 1.49
N ALA A 338 -16.74 -23.05 2.69
CA ALA A 338 -16.62 -24.48 2.94
C ALA A 338 -17.16 -24.83 4.33
N THR A 339 -17.53 -26.08 4.51
CA THR A 339 -18.01 -26.63 5.78
C THR A 339 -16.87 -27.35 6.47
N THR A 340 -16.68 -27.08 7.78
CA THR A 340 -15.65 -27.72 8.60
C THR A 340 -16.06 -27.67 10.09
N ASP A 341 -15.33 -28.40 10.94
CA ASP A 341 -15.64 -28.50 12.37
C ASP A 341 -14.77 -27.53 13.19
N ILE A 342 -15.37 -26.89 14.20
CA ILE A 342 -14.64 -26.14 15.22
C ILE A 342 -14.06 -27.13 16.23
N THR A 343 -12.75 -27.27 16.25
CA THR A 343 -12.06 -28.14 17.20
C THR A 343 -11.78 -27.46 18.53
N ASP A 344 -11.58 -26.13 18.53
CA ASP A 344 -11.34 -25.32 19.72
C ASP A 344 -11.63 -23.84 19.42
N ILE A 345 -11.75 -23.01 20.46
CA ILE A 345 -11.79 -21.54 20.37
C ILE A 345 -10.81 -20.97 21.38
N PHE A 346 -9.91 -20.11 20.92
CA PHE A 346 -8.92 -19.43 21.76
C PHE A 346 -8.98 -17.92 21.59
N GLU A 347 -8.40 -17.20 22.53
CA GLU A 347 -8.37 -15.74 22.58
C GLU A 347 -7.05 -15.20 22.05
N GLN A 348 -7.12 -14.33 21.07
CA GLN A 348 -5.99 -13.51 20.61
C GLN A 348 -6.04 -12.14 21.29
N VAL A 349 -4.96 -11.76 21.97
CA VAL A 349 -4.83 -10.47 22.64
C VAL A 349 -4.04 -9.52 21.76
N GLY A 350 -4.65 -8.42 21.35
CA GLY A 350 -4.03 -7.39 20.52
C GLY A 350 -3.30 -6.30 21.31
N ARG A 351 -2.66 -5.37 20.62
CA ARG A 351 -1.86 -4.25 21.15
C ARG A 351 -2.58 -3.42 22.23
N THR A 352 -3.84 -3.12 22.00
CA THR A 352 -4.67 -2.33 22.93
C THR A 352 -5.31 -3.18 24.03
N GLY A 353 -4.90 -4.43 24.20
CA GLY A 353 -5.54 -5.39 25.09
C GLY A 353 -6.84 -5.99 24.54
N ARG A 354 -7.28 -5.59 23.34
CA ARG A 354 -8.49 -6.13 22.73
C ARG A 354 -8.37 -7.64 22.54
N ILE A 355 -9.34 -8.37 23.07
CA ILE A 355 -9.42 -9.82 22.96
C ILE A 355 -10.37 -10.19 21.82
N THR A 356 -9.83 -10.93 20.86
CA THR A 356 -10.57 -11.44 19.72
C THR A 356 -10.65 -12.95 19.78
N PRO A 357 -11.84 -13.56 19.87
CA PRO A 357 -11.97 -15.01 19.83
C PRO A 357 -11.71 -15.53 18.41
N VAL A 358 -10.92 -16.60 18.31
CA VAL A 358 -10.53 -17.25 17.06
C VAL A 358 -10.86 -18.74 17.16
N ALA A 359 -11.63 -19.24 16.18
CA ALA A 359 -11.89 -20.66 16.04
C ALA A 359 -10.69 -21.40 15.45
N THR A 360 -10.27 -22.48 16.08
CA THR A 360 -9.41 -23.51 15.47
C THR A 360 -10.32 -24.48 14.72
N LEU A 361 -10.05 -24.70 13.45
CA LEU A 361 -10.86 -25.52 12.56
C LEU A 361 -10.16 -26.83 12.21
N ALA A 362 -10.92 -27.86 11.93
CA ALA A 362 -10.40 -28.98 11.14
C ALA A 362 -9.96 -28.39 9.78
N PRO A 363 -8.71 -28.68 9.30
CA PRO A 363 -8.20 -28.08 8.09
C PRO A 363 -9.12 -28.30 6.89
N VAL A 364 -9.48 -27.24 6.20
CA VAL A 364 -10.39 -27.28 5.04
C VAL A 364 -9.84 -26.42 3.91
N GLN A 365 -10.04 -26.87 2.67
CA GLN A 365 -9.62 -26.11 1.49
C GLN A 365 -10.70 -25.08 1.12
N ILE A 366 -10.33 -23.79 1.07
CA ILE A 366 -11.19 -22.70 0.62
C ILE A 366 -10.41 -21.88 -0.40
N GLY A 367 -10.84 -21.94 -1.67
CA GLY A 367 -10.17 -21.20 -2.72
C GLY A 367 -8.69 -21.59 -2.94
N GLY A 368 -8.37 -22.88 -2.83
CA GLY A 368 -7.01 -23.39 -3.04
C GLY A 368 -6.06 -23.17 -1.85
N VAL A 369 -6.56 -22.59 -0.75
CA VAL A 369 -5.78 -22.37 0.48
C VAL A 369 -6.36 -23.22 1.62
N GLU A 370 -5.46 -23.85 2.39
CA GLU A 370 -5.86 -24.57 3.60
C GLU A 370 -6.14 -23.59 4.74
N VAL A 371 -7.39 -23.61 5.20
CA VAL A 371 -7.87 -22.79 6.32
C VAL A 371 -7.99 -23.66 7.56
N SER A 372 -7.25 -23.32 8.62
CA SER A 372 -7.29 -23.97 9.93
C SER A 372 -7.68 -23.04 11.08
N ARG A 373 -7.94 -21.75 10.79
CA ARG A 373 -8.38 -20.76 11.76
C ARG A 373 -9.36 -19.80 11.12
N ALA A 374 -10.38 -19.36 11.91
CA ALA A 374 -11.32 -18.35 11.47
C ALA A 374 -11.64 -17.37 12.60
N SER A 375 -11.82 -16.10 12.29
CA SER A 375 -12.25 -15.09 13.25
C SER A 375 -13.70 -15.32 13.66
N LEU A 376 -13.98 -15.13 14.95
CA LEU A 376 -15.34 -15.10 15.51
C LEU A 376 -15.77 -13.67 15.87
N HIS A 377 -14.95 -12.68 15.57
CA HIS A 377 -15.12 -11.25 15.79
C HIS A 377 -15.23 -10.86 17.28
N ASN A 378 -16.26 -11.28 17.98
CA ASN A 378 -16.51 -10.92 19.38
C ASN A 378 -17.57 -11.84 20.02
N GLN A 379 -17.79 -11.69 21.33
CA GLN A 379 -18.77 -12.49 22.08
C GLN A 379 -20.21 -12.29 21.58
N ASN A 380 -20.58 -11.06 21.19
CA ASN A 380 -21.91 -10.78 20.67
C ASN A 380 -22.22 -11.58 19.39
N GLU A 381 -21.23 -11.69 18.47
CA GLU A 381 -21.37 -12.50 17.25
C GLU A 381 -21.46 -14.00 17.55
N ILE A 382 -20.69 -14.49 18.52
CA ILE A 382 -20.76 -15.89 18.96
C ILE A 382 -22.16 -16.18 19.54
N ASP A 383 -22.64 -15.31 20.43
CA ASP A 383 -23.98 -15.45 21.05
C ASP A 383 -25.09 -15.37 19.97
N ARG A 384 -25.00 -14.40 19.05
CA ARG A 384 -25.97 -14.19 17.97
C ARG A 384 -26.08 -15.37 17.00
N LYS A 385 -24.93 -15.98 16.66
CA LYS A 385 -24.82 -17.12 15.74
C LYS A 385 -24.93 -18.46 16.47
N ASP A 386 -25.04 -18.49 17.80
CA ASP A 386 -24.99 -19.67 18.67
C ASP A 386 -23.85 -20.62 18.34
N ILE A 387 -22.61 -20.05 18.15
CA ILE A 387 -21.43 -20.83 17.80
C ILE A 387 -20.89 -21.55 19.04
N ARG A 388 -20.59 -22.85 18.90
CA ARG A 388 -20.08 -23.70 19.97
C ARG A 388 -18.84 -24.46 19.54
N ILE A 389 -18.00 -24.81 20.49
CA ILE A 389 -16.88 -25.73 20.25
C ILE A 389 -17.46 -27.11 19.94
N GLY A 390 -17.05 -27.71 18.84
CA GLY A 390 -17.57 -28.97 18.31
C GLY A 390 -18.65 -28.78 17.22
N ASP A 391 -19.09 -27.54 16.93
CA ASP A 391 -20.01 -27.29 15.83
C ASP A 391 -19.36 -27.58 14.46
N THR A 392 -20.12 -28.16 13.57
CA THR A 392 -19.88 -28.03 12.14
C THR A 392 -20.34 -26.65 11.69
N VAL A 393 -19.46 -25.90 11.01
CA VAL A 393 -19.69 -24.49 10.64
C VAL A 393 -19.45 -24.25 9.17
N LEU A 394 -20.18 -23.29 8.62
CA LEU A 394 -19.89 -22.71 7.32
C LEU A 394 -18.86 -21.59 7.53
N VAL A 395 -17.69 -21.75 6.90
CA VAL A 395 -16.60 -20.78 6.92
C VAL A 395 -16.49 -20.10 5.57
N GLU A 396 -16.28 -18.81 5.59
CA GLU A 396 -16.14 -17.95 4.42
C GLU A 396 -14.79 -17.27 4.40
N ARG A 397 -14.20 -17.17 3.22
CA ARG A 397 -13.04 -16.35 2.94
C ARG A 397 -13.45 -15.24 1.99
N ALA A 398 -13.78 -14.07 2.55
CA ALA A 398 -14.14 -12.89 1.77
C ALA A 398 -12.87 -12.08 1.45
N GLY A 399 -12.63 -11.81 0.17
CA GLY A 399 -11.59 -10.87 -0.29
C GLY A 399 -10.22 -11.13 0.31
N ASP A 400 -9.79 -12.37 0.35
CA ASP A 400 -8.42 -12.82 0.62
C ASP A 400 -7.79 -12.52 2.01
N VAL A 401 -8.55 -11.93 2.96
CA VAL A 401 -7.90 -11.40 4.16
C VAL A 401 -8.04 -12.31 5.37
N ILE A 402 -9.20 -12.49 5.95
CA ILE A 402 -9.36 -13.26 7.19
C ILE A 402 -10.57 -14.19 7.09
N PRO A 403 -10.37 -15.53 7.12
CA PRO A 403 -11.50 -16.44 7.20
C PRO A 403 -12.37 -16.14 8.43
N HIS A 404 -13.69 -16.19 8.27
CA HIS A 404 -14.63 -16.01 9.38
C HIS A 404 -15.77 -17.03 9.32
N VAL A 405 -16.34 -17.31 10.49
CA VAL A 405 -17.47 -18.22 10.60
C VAL A 405 -18.76 -17.48 10.23
N VAL A 406 -19.44 -17.96 9.19
CA VAL A 406 -20.72 -17.42 8.72
C VAL A 406 -21.85 -17.83 9.67
N LYS A 407 -21.98 -19.16 9.89
CA LYS A 407 -23.02 -19.75 10.78
C LYS A 407 -22.63 -21.15 11.23
N ALA A 408 -23.23 -21.61 12.31
CA ALA A 408 -23.24 -23.02 12.68
C ALA A 408 -24.29 -23.80 11.85
N ILE A 409 -24.03 -25.08 11.61
CA ILE A 409 -24.98 -26.02 10.98
C ILE A 409 -25.67 -26.81 12.11
N GLU A 410 -26.71 -26.21 12.69
CA GLU A 410 -27.36 -26.71 13.89
C GLU A 410 -27.93 -28.12 13.73
N ASP A 411 -28.35 -28.49 12.52
CA ASP A 411 -28.90 -29.82 12.20
C ASP A 411 -27.87 -30.96 12.34
N GLU A 412 -26.57 -30.63 12.37
CA GLU A 412 -25.48 -31.61 12.54
C GLU A 412 -25.05 -31.79 14.01
N ARG A 413 -25.62 -31.04 14.94
CA ARG A 413 -25.32 -31.14 16.37
C ARG A 413 -25.82 -32.48 16.96
N ASP A 414 -24.93 -33.13 17.73
CA ASP A 414 -25.23 -34.36 18.46
C ASP A 414 -25.44 -34.17 19.98
N GLY A 415 -25.27 -32.92 20.47
CA GLY A 415 -25.41 -32.55 21.85
C GLY A 415 -24.11 -32.62 22.68
N SER A 416 -22.99 -32.87 22.02
CA SER A 416 -21.66 -32.83 22.65
C SER A 416 -20.99 -31.44 22.62
N GLU A 417 -21.58 -30.51 21.85
CA GLU A 417 -21.11 -29.17 21.61
C GLU A 417 -21.08 -28.32 22.88
N LYS A 418 -20.02 -27.58 23.09
CA LYS A 418 -19.82 -26.74 24.27
C LYS A 418 -19.99 -25.27 23.95
N THR A 419 -20.82 -24.59 24.74
CA THR A 419 -20.88 -23.13 24.67
C THR A 419 -19.54 -22.52 25.04
N TYR A 420 -19.16 -21.46 24.33
CA TYR A 420 -17.94 -20.71 24.58
C TYR A 420 -18.31 -19.33 25.13
N HIS A 421 -17.51 -18.85 26.07
CA HIS A 421 -17.55 -17.47 26.57
C HIS A 421 -16.12 -16.99 26.72
N ILE A 422 -15.88 -15.73 26.33
CA ILE A 422 -14.60 -15.06 26.60
C ILE A 422 -14.35 -15.14 28.12
N PRO A 423 -13.16 -15.62 28.54
CA PRO A 423 -12.86 -15.80 29.96
C PRO A 423 -12.79 -14.44 30.68
N ASP A 424 -13.11 -14.47 31.99
CA ASP A 424 -13.03 -13.28 32.86
C ASP A 424 -11.57 -12.86 33.16
N THR A 425 -10.59 -13.69 32.76
CA THR A 425 -9.16 -13.43 32.94
C THR A 425 -8.40 -13.61 31.65
N CYS A 426 -7.43 -12.73 31.41
CA CYS A 426 -6.58 -12.80 30.23
C CYS A 426 -5.78 -14.11 30.20
N PRO A 427 -5.79 -14.87 29.09
CA PRO A 427 -5.08 -16.14 28.98
C PRO A 427 -3.56 -15.99 29.03
N VAL A 428 -3.04 -14.77 28.79
CA VAL A 428 -1.60 -14.52 28.72
C VAL A 428 -1.05 -14.00 30.06
N CYS A 429 -1.69 -13.00 30.68
CA CYS A 429 -1.16 -12.36 31.89
C CYS A 429 -2.01 -12.62 33.16
N GLY A 430 -3.21 -13.22 33.04
CA GLY A 430 -4.09 -13.48 34.16
C GLY A 430 -4.85 -12.25 34.70
N ALA A 431 -4.63 -11.05 34.12
CA ALA A 431 -5.37 -9.87 34.52
C ALA A 431 -6.86 -9.97 34.16
N GLU A 432 -7.69 -9.16 34.78
CA GLU A 432 -9.14 -9.09 34.51
C GLU A 432 -9.44 -8.75 33.05
N VAL A 433 -10.49 -9.37 32.52
CA VAL A 433 -11.04 -9.05 31.20
C VAL A 433 -12.35 -8.32 31.37
N VAL A 434 -12.40 -7.10 30.82
CA VAL A 434 -13.62 -6.28 30.84
C VAL A 434 -14.33 -6.38 29.49
N LEU A 435 -15.61 -6.78 29.53
CA LEU A 435 -16.50 -6.76 28.36
C LEU A 435 -17.30 -5.47 28.34
N SER A 436 -17.46 -4.88 27.14
CA SER A 436 -18.45 -3.81 26.93
C SER A 436 -19.88 -4.33 27.15
N ASP A 437 -20.81 -3.43 27.49
CA ASP A 437 -22.21 -3.78 27.79
C ASP A 437 -22.90 -4.51 26.62
N ASP A 438 -22.55 -4.17 25.39
CA ASP A 438 -23.05 -4.80 24.17
C ASP A 438 -22.22 -6.05 23.74
N LYS A 439 -21.23 -6.46 24.51
CA LYS A 439 -20.33 -7.59 24.28
C LYS A 439 -19.58 -7.56 22.94
N LYS A 440 -19.49 -6.40 22.29
CA LYS A 440 -18.75 -6.24 21.05
C LYS A 440 -17.25 -6.04 21.25
N GLN A 441 -16.87 -5.63 22.46
CA GLN A 441 -15.48 -5.40 22.81
C GLN A 441 -15.14 -6.09 24.12
N ALA A 442 -13.99 -6.74 24.16
CA ALA A 442 -13.40 -7.34 25.36
C ALA A 442 -11.95 -6.88 25.47
N PHE A 443 -11.52 -6.44 26.64
CA PHE A 443 -10.20 -5.91 26.87
C PHE A 443 -9.53 -6.55 28.08
N CYS A 444 -8.27 -6.94 27.92
CA CYS A 444 -7.39 -7.26 29.02
C CYS A 444 -6.94 -5.98 29.72
N THR A 445 -7.16 -5.88 31.02
CA THR A 445 -6.78 -4.72 31.85
C THR A 445 -5.29 -4.74 32.26
N GLY A 446 -4.53 -5.80 31.91
CA GLY A 446 -3.13 -5.96 32.31
C GLY A 446 -2.16 -4.95 31.68
N GLY A 447 -2.63 -4.05 30.82
CA GLY A 447 -1.86 -2.93 30.32
C GLY A 447 -0.47 -3.32 29.77
N MET A 448 0.55 -2.58 30.17
CA MET A 448 1.94 -2.85 29.77
C MET A 448 2.57 -4.09 30.44
N ALA A 449 1.98 -4.59 31.52
CA ALA A 449 2.42 -5.83 32.17
C ALA A 449 1.93 -7.09 31.43
N CYS A 450 1.09 -6.97 30.40
CA CYS A 450 0.68 -8.12 29.61
C CYS A 450 1.69 -8.42 28.49
N PRO A 451 2.37 -9.60 28.47
CA PRO A 451 3.37 -9.91 27.45
C PRO A 451 2.84 -9.85 26.00
N ALA A 452 1.56 -10.20 25.79
CA ALA A 452 0.95 -10.10 24.47
C ALA A 452 0.75 -8.63 24.03
N GLN A 453 0.38 -7.74 24.94
CA GLN A 453 0.27 -6.31 24.66
C GLN A 453 1.66 -5.69 24.49
N LEU A 454 2.64 -6.12 25.29
CA LEU A 454 4.01 -5.63 25.22
C LEU A 454 4.62 -5.87 23.83
N ARG A 455 4.46 -7.07 23.26
CA ARG A 455 4.98 -7.37 21.91
C ARG A 455 4.43 -6.40 20.88
N GLU A 456 3.13 -6.22 20.83
CA GLU A 456 2.49 -5.34 19.86
C GLU A 456 2.78 -3.86 20.12
N ARG A 457 2.95 -3.47 21.39
CA ARG A 457 3.39 -2.12 21.76
C ARG A 457 4.84 -1.88 21.37
N LEU A 458 5.73 -2.85 21.58
CA LEU A 458 7.13 -2.75 21.21
C LEU A 458 7.30 -2.54 19.69
N LYS A 459 6.53 -3.27 18.89
CA LYS A 459 6.48 -3.10 17.43
C LYS A 459 5.98 -1.72 17.02
N HIS A 460 4.91 -1.25 17.66
CA HIS A 460 4.38 0.07 17.40
C HIS A 460 5.39 1.15 17.81
N TYR A 461 5.97 1.01 18.99
CA TYR A 461 6.97 1.93 19.51
C TYR A 461 8.17 2.06 18.55
N ALA A 462 8.68 0.95 18.06
CA ALA A 462 9.81 0.91 17.13
C ALA A 462 9.45 1.25 15.67
N SER A 463 8.17 1.48 15.36
CA SER A 463 7.76 1.72 13.97
C SER A 463 8.27 3.06 13.43
N ARG A 464 8.41 3.17 12.10
CA ARG A 464 8.91 4.34 11.36
C ARG A 464 8.19 5.65 11.73
N GLY A 465 6.88 5.60 11.94
CA GLY A 465 6.08 6.77 12.34
C GLY A 465 6.15 7.13 13.83
N ALA A 466 6.81 6.28 14.65
CA ALA A 466 6.98 6.45 16.09
C ALA A 466 8.45 6.78 16.41
N THR A 467 9.18 5.88 17.07
CA THR A 467 10.60 6.13 17.45
C THR A 467 11.61 5.70 16.38
N ASP A 468 11.16 4.97 15.33
CA ASP A 468 11.96 4.55 14.16
C ASP A 468 13.21 3.72 14.50
N ILE A 469 13.06 2.74 15.38
CA ILE A 469 14.17 1.85 15.75
C ILE A 469 14.33 0.78 14.67
N GLU A 470 15.26 1.01 13.73
CA GLU A 470 15.54 0.03 12.69
C GLU A 470 16.01 -1.31 13.27
N GLY A 471 15.55 -2.36 12.63
CA GLY A 471 15.94 -3.71 13.06
C GLY A 471 15.14 -4.28 14.21
N LEU A 472 14.27 -3.56 14.91
CA LEU A 472 13.39 -4.09 15.97
C LEU A 472 12.03 -4.54 15.41
N GLY A 473 12.03 -5.48 14.46
CA GLY A 473 10.83 -6.11 13.91
C GLY A 473 10.26 -7.24 14.78
N ASP A 474 9.13 -7.84 14.32
CA ASP A 474 8.36 -8.88 15.02
C ASP A 474 9.20 -9.97 15.71
N LYS A 475 10.13 -10.57 14.96
CA LYS A 475 10.94 -11.69 15.47
C LYS A 475 11.93 -11.26 16.56
N ARG A 476 12.49 -10.06 16.43
CA ARG A 476 13.43 -9.54 17.42
C ARG A 476 12.72 -9.07 18.67
N ALA A 477 11.57 -8.41 18.55
CA ALA A 477 10.72 -8.07 19.69
C ALA A 477 10.30 -9.32 20.47
N GLU A 478 9.88 -10.39 19.78
CA GLU A 478 9.54 -11.67 20.40
C GLU A 478 10.75 -12.30 21.11
N GLN A 479 11.92 -12.31 20.48
CA GLN A 479 13.16 -12.84 21.11
C GLN A 479 13.54 -12.10 22.38
N LEU A 480 13.47 -10.77 22.39
CA LEU A 480 13.79 -9.96 23.58
C LEU A 480 12.83 -10.24 24.75
N ILE A 481 11.52 -10.35 24.44
CA ILE A 481 10.49 -10.66 25.43
C ILE A 481 10.64 -12.11 25.95
N ASP A 482 10.82 -13.09 25.07
CA ASP A 482 10.95 -14.50 25.43
C ASP A 482 12.24 -14.77 26.23
N ALA A 483 13.29 -14.00 25.99
CA ALA A 483 14.53 -14.05 26.76
C ALA A 483 14.43 -13.33 28.12
N GLY A 484 13.31 -12.63 28.40
CA GLY A 484 13.12 -11.85 29.61
C GLY A 484 14.01 -10.60 29.69
N LEU A 485 14.54 -10.15 28.55
CA LEU A 485 15.37 -8.95 28.45
C LEU A 485 14.54 -7.67 28.42
N VAL A 486 13.30 -7.77 27.94
CA VAL A 486 12.33 -6.67 27.87
C VAL A 486 11.02 -7.13 28.47
N GLU A 487 10.66 -6.59 29.63
CA GLU A 487 9.38 -6.79 30.32
C GLU A 487 8.50 -5.53 30.24
N ARG A 488 9.10 -4.36 29.98
CA ARG A 488 8.45 -3.04 29.75
C ARG A 488 9.16 -2.30 28.61
N LEU A 489 8.49 -1.33 27.99
CA LEU A 489 9.08 -0.52 26.90
C LEU A 489 10.41 0.14 27.31
N SER A 490 10.48 0.64 28.54
CA SER A 490 11.68 1.30 29.07
C SER A 490 12.90 0.37 29.17
N ASP A 491 12.72 -0.94 29.24
CA ASP A 491 13.82 -1.90 29.34
C ASP A 491 14.69 -1.94 28.08
N LEU A 492 14.16 -1.47 26.94
CA LEU A 492 14.93 -1.32 25.70
C LEU A 492 16.20 -0.49 25.91
N TYR A 493 16.09 0.58 26.69
CA TYR A 493 17.18 1.53 26.95
C TYR A 493 18.19 1.02 28.00
N GLY A 494 17.94 -0.14 28.58
CA GLY A 494 18.85 -0.83 29.48
C GLY A 494 19.59 -2.01 28.86
N LEU A 495 19.35 -2.31 27.56
CA LEU A 495 19.99 -3.44 26.89
C LEU A 495 21.49 -3.20 26.70
N GLU A 496 22.27 -4.24 26.98
CA GLU A 496 23.69 -4.26 26.73
C GLU A 496 24.03 -5.19 25.55
N LYS A 497 25.17 -4.96 24.91
CA LYS A 497 25.61 -5.75 23.75
C LYS A 497 25.70 -7.23 24.06
N ASP A 498 26.17 -7.58 25.25
CA ASP A 498 26.34 -8.98 25.70
C ASP A 498 24.96 -9.68 25.82
N ASP A 499 23.89 -8.97 26.13
CA ASP A 499 22.52 -9.51 26.19
C ASP A 499 22.07 -9.97 24.80
N LEU A 500 22.32 -9.12 23.78
CA LEU A 500 21.94 -9.40 22.40
C LEU A 500 22.77 -10.52 21.79
N LEU A 501 24.07 -10.59 22.08
CA LEU A 501 24.97 -11.64 21.58
C LEU A 501 24.60 -13.06 22.10
N GLY A 502 23.81 -13.14 23.17
CA GLY A 502 23.23 -14.37 23.67
C GLY A 502 22.05 -14.91 22.84
N LEU A 503 21.48 -14.11 21.95
CA LEU A 503 20.31 -14.45 21.16
C LEU A 503 20.68 -15.01 19.77
N GLU A 504 19.78 -15.81 19.18
CA GLU A 504 19.98 -16.34 17.82
C GLU A 504 20.01 -15.21 16.78
N ARG A 505 20.92 -15.32 15.81
CA ARG A 505 21.08 -14.41 14.67
C ARG A 505 21.56 -12.99 15.03
N TYR A 506 22.07 -12.77 16.21
CA TYR A 506 22.83 -11.57 16.52
C TYR A 506 24.34 -11.83 16.38
N ALA A 507 25.01 -10.94 15.65
CA ALA A 507 26.46 -10.84 15.55
C ALA A 507 26.90 -9.46 16.07
N ASP A 508 28.19 -9.26 16.26
CA ASP A 508 28.76 -8.02 16.83
C ASP A 508 28.23 -6.74 16.17
N THR A 509 28.12 -6.72 14.83
CA THR A 509 27.66 -5.57 14.08
C THR A 509 26.16 -5.37 14.24
N SER A 510 25.33 -6.41 14.09
CA SER A 510 23.87 -6.29 14.19
C SER A 510 23.37 -5.99 15.61
N ALA A 511 24.14 -6.42 16.64
CA ALA A 511 23.85 -6.03 18.01
C ALA A 511 24.20 -4.56 18.25
N GLN A 512 25.35 -4.10 17.74
CA GLN A 512 25.74 -2.70 17.88
C GLN A 512 24.78 -1.77 17.14
N ASN A 513 24.43 -2.06 15.89
CA ASN A 513 23.47 -1.25 15.11
C ASN A 513 22.14 -1.10 15.85
N LEU A 514 21.59 -2.20 16.41
CA LEU A 514 20.33 -2.09 17.16
C LEU A 514 20.45 -1.21 18.40
N LEU A 515 21.59 -1.25 19.12
CA LEU A 515 21.80 -0.40 20.29
C LEU A 515 21.98 1.07 19.89
N ASP A 516 22.66 1.33 18.79
CA ASP A 516 22.83 2.69 18.24
C ASP A 516 21.47 3.27 17.86
N GLU A 517 20.61 2.53 17.17
CA GLU A 517 19.22 2.90 16.84
C GLU A 517 18.36 3.16 18.10
N ILE A 518 18.49 2.31 19.12
CA ILE A 518 17.80 2.52 20.42
C ILE A 518 18.29 3.81 21.08
N GLU A 519 19.58 4.14 21.03
CA GLU A 519 20.13 5.36 21.60
C GLU A 519 19.65 6.61 20.80
N GLU A 520 19.67 6.54 19.46
CA GLU A 520 19.18 7.61 18.58
C GLU A 520 17.67 7.87 18.78
N SER A 521 16.89 6.85 19.09
CA SER A 521 15.45 6.97 19.34
C SER A 521 15.07 7.79 20.58
N LEU A 522 16.04 8.21 21.40
CA LEU A 522 15.81 9.08 22.55
C LEU A 522 15.72 10.57 22.17
N ASP A 523 16.16 10.96 20.97
CA ASP A 523 16.07 12.36 20.49
C ASP A 523 15.05 12.43 19.35
N LEU A 524 13.82 12.83 19.68
CA LEU A 524 12.72 12.83 18.72
C LEU A 524 11.71 13.95 18.98
N PRO A 525 10.88 14.32 17.97
CA PRO A 525 9.78 15.27 18.13
C PRO A 525 8.72 14.79 19.13
N LEU A 526 8.12 15.74 19.87
CA LEU A 526 7.09 15.44 20.88
C LEU A 526 5.88 14.71 20.29
N ASP A 527 5.44 15.08 19.10
CA ASP A 527 4.31 14.44 18.41
C ASP A 527 4.59 12.94 18.09
N ARG A 528 5.81 12.63 17.65
CA ARG A 528 6.23 11.25 17.40
C ARG A 528 6.27 10.45 18.69
N PHE A 529 6.75 11.04 19.79
CA PHE A 529 6.75 10.35 21.09
C PHE A 529 5.33 10.12 21.62
N ILE A 530 4.42 11.10 21.51
CA ILE A 530 3.00 10.92 21.86
C ILE A 530 2.39 9.78 21.06
N TYR A 531 2.66 9.73 19.76
CA TYR A 531 2.20 8.61 18.92
C TYR A 531 2.83 7.28 19.32
N ALA A 532 4.13 7.27 19.63
CA ALA A 532 4.87 6.08 20.06
C ALA A 532 4.33 5.48 21.37
N LEU A 533 3.84 6.28 22.30
CA LEU A 533 3.19 5.80 23.53
C LEU A 533 1.99 4.91 23.27
N GLY A 534 1.38 5.01 22.09
CA GLY A 534 0.26 4.15 21.68
C GLY A 534 -1.00 4.36 22.49
N ILE A 535 -1.28 5.61 22.87
CA ILE A 535 -2.51 6.00 23.61
C ILE A 535 -3.72 5.57 22.77
N PRO A 536 -4.69 4.83 23.34
CA PRO A 536 -5.87 4.41 22.59
C PRO A 536 -6.62 5.59 21.97
N LEU A 537 -7.06 5.46 20.73
CA LEU A 537 -7.75 6.48 19.93
C LEU A 537 -6.89 7.68 19.50
N VAL A 538 -5.61 7.73 19.85
CA VAL A 538 -4.67 8.77 19.41
C VAL A 538 -3.85 8.23 18.24
N GLY A 539 -4.10 8.78 17.05
CA GLY A 539 -3.32 8.55 15.83
C GLY A 539 -2.23 9.61 15.63
N SER A 540 -1.45 9.49 14.57
CA SER A 540 -0.37 10.46 14.25
C SER A 540 -0.88 11.89 14.06
N ALA A 541 -2.05 12.08 13.42
CA ALA A 541 -2.68 13.39 13.27
C ALA A 541 -3.06 14.01 14.63
N THR A 542 -3.75 13.24 15.49
CA THR A 542 -4.11 13.70 16.83
C THR A 542 -2.87 13.98 17.68
N ALA A 543 -1.82 13.16 17.57
CA ALA A 543 -0.56 13.38 18.29
C ALA A 543 0.10 14.70 17.90
N ARG A 544 0.08 15.08 16.62
CA ARG A 544 0.55 16.39 16.12
C ARG A 544 -0.26 17.55 16.69
N GLN A 545 -1.59 17.46 16.71
CA GLN A 545 -2.46 18.49 17.29
C GLN A 545 -2.20 18.67 18.80
N LEU A 546 -2.02 17.55 19.53
CA LEU A 546 -1.64 17.59 20.94
C LEU A 546 -0.29 18.27 21.16
N ALA A 547 0.73 17.91 20.39
CA ALA A 547 2.06 18.53 20.47
C ALA A 547 2.05 20.02 20.07
N GLY A 548 1.20 20.41 19.13
CA GLY A 548 0.98 21.80 18.74
C GLY A 548 0.29 22.64 19.83
N THR A 549 -0.56 22.01 20.66
CA THR A 549 -1.28 22.70 21.73
C THR A 549 -0.50 22.69 23.05
N PHE A 550 0.11 21.56 23.40
CA PHE A 550 0.87 21.40 24.64
C PHE A 550 2.37 21.51 24.38
N PRO A 551 3.06 22.55 24.92
CA PRO A 551 4.47 22.80 24.60
C PRO A 551 5.42 21.75 25.18
N THR A 552 4.98 20.95 26.14
CA THR A 552 5.78 19.90 26.78
C THR A 552 4.92 18.68 27.08
N LEU A 553 5.57 17.52 27.19
CA LEU A 553 4.90 16.30 27.61
C LEU A 553 4.24 16.45 28.99
N ASP A 554 4.88 17.18 29.93
CA ASP A 554 4.30 17.42 31.26
C ASP A 554 3.00 18.23 31.19
N ALA A 555 2.93 19.23 30.31
CA ALA A 555 1.72 20.01 30.10
C ALA A 555 0.56 19.13 29.57
N LEU A 556 0.87 18.17 28.68
CA LEU A 556 -0.11 17.21 28.19
C LEU A 556 -0.52 16.20 29.28
N MET A 557 0.43 15.72 30.09
CA MET A 557 0.18 14.77 31.18
C MET A 557 -0.68 15.36 32.31
N ASP A 558 -0.67 16.67 32.47
CA ASP A 558 -1.45 17.39 33.50
C ASP A 558 -2.77 17.99 32.96
N ALA A 559 -3.05 17.84 31.66
CA ALA A 559 -4.27 18.34 31.01
C ALA A 559 -5.51 17.57 31.45
N ASP A 560 -6.61 18.29 31.68
CA ASP A 560 -7.90 17.68 31.96
C ASP A 560 -8.76 17.44 30.71
N GLU A 561 -9.93 16.79 30.87
CA GLU A 561 -10.81 16.49 29.73
C GLU A 561 -11.32 17.75 29.02
N ASP A 562 -11.52 18.86 29.73
CA ASP A 562 -12.02 20.11 29.16
C ASP A 562 -10.91 20.80 28.31
N ASP A 563 -9.66 20.76 28.78
CA ASP A 563 -8.50 21.26 28.04
C ASP A 563 -8.29 20.51 26.73
N LEU A 564 -8.42 19.17 26.78
CA LEU A 564 -8.25 18.30 25.64
C LEU A 564 -9.39 18.45 24.61
N GLN A 565 -10.64 18.59 25.08
CA GLN A 565 -11.80 18.80 24.20
C GLN A 565 -11.85 20.20 23.54
N ALA A 566 -11.02 21.14 23.98
CA ALA A 566 -10.86 22.43 23.31
C ALA A 566 -10.07 22.31 21.98
N ILE A 567 -9.40 21.19 21.74
CA ILE A 567 -8.62 20.92 20.53
C ILE A 567 -9.56 20.40 19.43
N GLU A 568 -9.43 20.92 18.22
CA GLU A 568 -10.20 20.47 17.05
C GLU A 568 -10.01 18.96 16.85
N ASP A 569 -11.07 18.22 16.51
CA ASP A 569 -11.10 16.75 16.32
C ASP A 569 -10.82 15.90 17.56
N VAL A 570 -10.62 16.48 18.75
CA VAL A 570 -10.54 15.74 20.03
C VAL A 570 -11.90 15.66 20.70
N GLY A 571 -12.62 14.58 20.43
CA GLY A 571 -13.92 14.33 21.05
C GLY A 571 -13.81 13.81 22.50
N PRO A 572 -14.98 13.72 23.23
CA PRO A 572 -14.99 13.29 24.63
C PRO A 572 -14.42 11.89 24.89
N GLU A 573 -14.47 10.98 23.90
CA GLU A 573 -13.91 9.63 24.03
C GLU A 573 -12.38 9.64 23.95
N VAL A 574 -11.82 10.45 23.06
CA VAL A 574 -10.37 10.63 22.91
C VAL A 574 -9.81 11.32 24.14
N ALA A 575 -10.44 12.41 24.62
CA ALA A 575 -10.04 13.12 25.82
C ALA A 575 -9.98 12.20 27.05
N ARG A 576 -11.05 11.42 27.30
CA ARG A 576 -11.07 10.43 28.40
C ARG A 576 -9.97 9.37 28.24
N SER A 577 -9.69 8.94 27.02
CA SER A 577 -8.63 7.95 26.77
C SER A 577 -7.24 8.50 27.11
N ILE A 578 -6.98 9.78 26.80
CA ILE A 578 -5.71 10.44 27.09
C ILE A 578 -5.55 10.59 28.60
N VAL A 579 -6.57 11.14 29.30
CA VAL A 579 -6.55 11.31 30.77
C VAL A 579 -6.34 9.96 31.46
N ALA A 580 -7.13 8.93 31.08
CA ALA A 580 -7.00 7.61 31.68
C ALA A 580 -5.62 6.96 31.45
N PHE A 581 -5.00 7.22 30.30
CA PHE A 581 -3.65 6.73 30.02
C PHE A 581 -2.59 7.36 30.91
N PHE A 582 -2.66 8.67 31.14
CA PHE A 582 -1.70 9.38 31.98
C PHE A 582 -2.02 9.31 33.48
N ASP A 583 -3.24 8.96 33.87
CA ASP A 583 -3.59 8.67 35.26
C ASP A 583 -3.09 7.30 35.75
N ASP A 584 -2.78 6.41 34.82
CA ASP A 584 -2.22 5.10 35.14
C ASP A 584 -0.79 5.20 35.66
N GLU A 585 -0.54 4.73 36.89
CA GLU A 585 0.76 4.82 37.57
C GLU A 585 1.86 4.03 36.84
N GLU A 586 1.52 2.95 36.16
CA GLU A 586 2.46 2.10 35.43
C GLU A 586 2.90 2.76 34.12
N ASN A 587 1.99 3.40 33.39
CA ASN A 587 2.32 4.20 32.21
C ASN A 587 3.22 5.38 32.56
N ARG A 588 2.93 6.10 33.66
CA ARG A 588 3.81 7.18 34.16
C ARG A 588 5.20 6.65 34.52
N ALA A 589 5.28 5.53 35.20
CA ALA A 589 6.58 4.94 35.59
C ALA A 589 7.43 4.60 34.35
N VAL A 590 6.83 4.03 33.29
CA VAL A 590 7.55 3.76 32.04
C VAL A 590 8.05 5.02 31.36
N ILE A 591 7.23 6.08 31.33
CA ILE A 591 7.64 7.39 30.78
C ILE A 591 8.80 7.98 31.59
N ASP A 592 8.73 7.90 32.92
CA ASP A 592 9.79 8.41 33.79
C ASP A 592 11.09 7.61 33.65
N ASP A 593 11.01 6.28 33.46
CA ASP A 593 12.17 5.44 33.19
C ASP A 593 12.83 5.82 31.82
N ILE A 594 12.04 6.05 30.77
CA ILE A 594 12.54 6.48 29.45
C ILE A 594 13.19 7.89 29.57
N ARG A 595 12.59 8.80 30.33
CA ARG A 595 13.22 10.09 30.65
C ARG A 595 14.55 9.93 31.39
N GLY A 596 14.60 8.99 32.33
CA GLY A 596 15.81 8.63 33.05
C GLY A 596 16.93 8.10 32.15
N ALA A 597 16.59 7.48 31.04
CA ALA A 597 17.52 7.02 30.01
C ALA A 597 18.08 8.14 29.11
N GLY A 598 17.50 9.33 29.16
CA GLY A 598 18.03 10.50 28.44
C GLY A 598 17.10 11.04 27.36
N LEU A 599 15.78 10.75 27.42
CA LEU A 599 14.79 11.24 26.45
C LEU A 599 14.88 12.75 26.27
N SER A 600 15.09 13.18 25.02
CA SER A 600 15.14 14.57 24.57
C SER A 600 13.98 14.78 23.60
N LEU A 601 13.00 15.59 23.97
CA LEU A 601 11.84 15.88 23.13
C LEU A 601 11.96 17.28 22.55
N SER A 602 12.10 17.38 21.24
CA SER A 602 11.99 18.63 20.52
C SER A 602 10.50 18.94 20.27
N ASN A 603 10.11 20.21 20.48
CA ASN A 603 8.78 20.66 20.12
C ASN A 603 8.90 21.64 18.96
N ALA A 604 8.27 21.37 17.84
CA ALA A 604 8.27 22.25 16.68
C ALA A 604 7.81 23.69 16.99
N SER A 605 7.05 23.88 18.09
CA SER A 605 6.58 25.19 18.55
C SER A 605 7.57 26.00 19.41
N THR A 606 8.73 25.41 19.84
CA THR A 606 9.65 26.09 20.81
C THR A 606 11.01 26.46 20.25
N GLU A 607 11.44 25.96 19.12
CA GLU A 607 12.71 26.32 18.46
C GLU A 607 12.54 27.23 17.24
N GLY A 608 11.30 27.52 16.82
CA GLY A 608 11.02 28.36 15.68
C GLY A 608 10.93 29.84 16.04
N GLY A 609 11.50 30.68 15.19
CA GLY A 609 11.30 32.13 15.22
C GLY A 609 9.82 32.46 14.99
N GLN A 610 9.36 33.62 15.49
CA GLN A 610 8.05 34.19 15.13
C GLN A 610 8.11 34.96 13.79
N ALA A 611 9.05 34.61 12.93
CA ALA A 611 9.33 35.35 11.70
C ALA A 611 8.13 35.31 10.73
N LEU A 612 7.36 34.21 10.75
CA LEU A 612 6.21 33.99 9.87
C LEU A 612 4.87 33.98 10.64
N ASP A 613 4.83 34.51 11.86
CA ASP A 613 3.65 34.47 12.74
C ASP A 613 2.40 35.07 12.06
N GLY A 614 1.32 34.31 12.09
CA GLY A 614 0.03 34.71 11.54
C GLY A 614 -0.12 34.52 10.03
N LEU A 615 0.88 34.01 9.32
CA LEU A 615 0.79 33.70 7.88
C LEU A 615 0.27 32.28 7.67
N THR A 616 -0.53 32.10 6.61
CA THR A 616 -1.05 30.79 6.18
C THR A 616 -0.55 30.47 4.78
N PHE A 617 0.15 29.34 4.65
CA PHE A 617 0.73 28.85 3.41
C PHE A 617 0.00 27.64 2.87
N VAL A 618 -0.06 27.52 1.54
CA VAL A 618 -0.42 26.28 0.84
C VAL A 618 0.73 25.92 -0.11
N PHE A 619 1.20 24.70 -0.01
CA PHE A 619 2.24 24.16 -0.89
C PHE A 619 1.63 23.25 -1.94
N THR A 620 2.08 23.39 -3.21
CA THR A 620 1.55 22.62 -4.33
C THR A 620 2.62 22.41 -5.41
N GLY A 621 2.54 21.30 -6.13
CA GLY A 621 3.59 20.92 -7.08
C GLY A 621 4.83 20.38 -6.38
N GLN A 622 5.83 20.01 -7.17
CA GLN A 622 7.09 19.48 -6.68
C GLN A 622 8.05 20.63 -6.37
N LEU A 623 8.63 20.62 -5.17
CA LEU A 623 9.71 21.51 -4.79
C LEU A 623 11.04 20.77 -4.96
N ASP A 624 12.08 21.48 -5.36
CA ASP A 624 13.40 20.89 -5.63
C ASP A 624 14.26 20.77 -4.36
N ARG A 625 14.04 21.65 -3.38
CA ARG A 625 14.84 21.77 -2.15
C ARG A 625 14.27 21.00 -0.97
N TRP A 626 12.95 20.88 -0.88
CA TRP A 626 12.24 20.28 0.25
C TRP A 626 11.16 19.34 -0.23
N THR A 627 10.93 18.28 0.51
CA THR A 627 9.67 17.57 0.46
C THR A 627 8.56 18.45 1.03
N ARG A 628 7.32 18.14 0.71
CA ARG A 628 6.16 18.89 1.20
C ARG A 628 6.13 18.93 2.75
N ASP A 629 6.35 17.79 3.38
CA ASP A 629 6.37 17.69 4.85
C ASP A 629 7.51 18.50 5.49
N GLU A 630 8.66 18.64 4.81
CA GLU A 630 9.79 19.45 5.29
C GLU A 630 9.50 20.92 5.20
N VAL A 631 8.91 21.40 4.08
CA VAL A 631 8.60 22.81 3.90
C VAL A 631 7.41 23.24 4.78
N GLU A 632 6.40 22.39 4.96
CA GLU A 632 5.30 22.63 5.90
C GLU A 632 5.85 22.77 7.33
N ARG A 633 6.71 21.84 7.76
CA ARG A 633 7.40 21.93 9.06
C ARG A 633 8.30 23.15 9.20
N LEU A 634 8.96 23.57 8.11
CA LEU A 634 9.81 24.76 8.12
C LEU A 634 9.00 26.02 8.43
N VAL A 635 7.85 26.22 7.75
CA VAL A 635 7.02 27.41 8.01
C VAL A 635 6.31 27.35 9.36
N GLU A 636 5.85 26.17 9.77
CA GLU A 636 5.20 25.97 11.07
C GLU A 636 6.17 26.21 12.24
N ARG A 637 7.42 25.76 12.13
CA ARG A 637 8.48 26.09 13.11
C ARG A 637 8.73 27.59 13.24
N ASN A 638 8.41 28.36 12.20
CA ASN A 638 8.61 29.82 12.19
C ASN A 638 7.32 30.61 12.47
N GLY A 639 6.26 29.94 12.97
CA GLY A 639 5.03 30.57 13.44
C GLY A 639 3.92 30.69 12.39
N ALA A 640 4.14 30.20 11.15
CA ALA A 640 3.10 30.17 10.14
C ALA A 640 2.21 28.92 10.27
N ARG A 641 1.12 28.88 9.51
CA ARG A 641 0.24 27.74 9.37
C ARG A 641 0.34 27.20 7.95
N ALA A 642 0.50 25.87 7.79
CA ALA A 642 0.39 25.18 6.52
C ALA A 642 -1.00 24.53 6.40
N THR A 643 -1.66 24.67 5.23
CA THR A 643 -2.97 24.08 4.96
C THR A 643 -2.98 23.34 3.63
N SER A 644 -3.84 22.30 3.54
CA SER A 644 -3.92 21.45 2.36
C SER A 644 -4.78 22.04 1.23
N SER A 645 -5.58 23.08 1.50
CA SER A 645 -6.49 23.70 0.53
C SER A 645 -6.39 25.21 0.55
N VAL A 646 -6.56 25.85 -0.62
CA VAL A 646 -6.58 27.31 -0.74
C VAL A 646 -7.95 27.84 -0.32
N SER A 647 -7.94 28.89 0.48
CA SER A 647 -9.15 29.59 0.94
C SER A 647 -8.91 31.09 1.00
N GLY A 648 -9.95 31.87 1.33
CA GLY A 648 -9.81 33.33 1.55
C GLY A 648 -8.96 33.71 2.78
N GLU A 649 -8.52 32.74 3.57
CA GLU A 649 -7.62 32.93 4.74
C GLU A 649 -6.17 32.50 4.42
N THR A 650 -5.90 32.03 3.18
CA THR A 650 -4.54 31.69 2.73
C THR A 650 -3.81 32.97 2.32
N ASP A 651 -2.61 33.19 2.86
CA ASP A 651 -1.79 34.36 2.55
C ASP A 651 -0.90 34.14 1.34
N TYR A 652 -0.36 32.94 1.17
CA TYR A 652 0.55 32.59 0.08
C TYR A 652 0.34 31.16 -0.40
N VAL A 653 0.46 30.97 -1.73
CA VAL A 653 0.59 29.64 -2.33
C VAL A 653 2.00 29.52 -2.91
N VAL A 654 2.75 28.51 -2.46
CA VAL A 654 4.06 28.17 -3.01
C VAL A 654 3.87 27.04 -4.02
N ALA A 655 4.16 27.34 -5.28
CA ALA A 655 3.83 26.48 -6.42
C ALA A 655 5.09 26.03 -7.16
N GLY A 656 5.48 24.77 -6.98
CA GLY A 656 6.49 24.13 -7.81
C GLY A 656 5.95 23.63 -9.17
N PRO A 657 6.79 23.01 -10.01
CA PRO A 657 6.34 22.37 -11.26
C PRO A 657 5.21 21.37 -11.00
N GLY A 658 4.16 21.42 -11.81
CA GLY A 658 2.99 20.54 -11.67
C GLY A 658 1.93 21.02 -10.68
N ALA A 659 1.97 22.27 -10.24
CA ALA A 659 1.05 22.89 -9.30
C ALA A 659 -0.38 23.09 -9.86
N GLY A 660 -1.09 22.07 -10.23
CA GLY A 660 -2.40 22.01 -10.86
C GLY A 660 -3.49 22.97 -10.29
N GLN A 661 -4.62 22.43 -9.90
CA GLN A 661 -5.85 23.14 -9.51
C GLN A 661 -5.67 24.17 -8.38
N LYS A 662 -4.77 23.94 -7.41
CA LYS A 662 -4.52 24.88 -6.31
C LYS A 662 -3.95 26.23 -6.75
N ARG A 663 -3.28 26.27 -7.91
CA ARG A 663 -2.84 27.53 -8.53
C ARG A 663 -4.02 28.32 -9.10
N ASP A 664 -4.97 27.61 -9.73
CA ASP A 664 -6.18 28.22 -10.25
C ASP A 664 -7.08 28.70 -9.10
N ASP A 665 -7.19 27.90 -8.02
CA ASP A 665 -7.91 28.27 -6.81
C ASP A 665 -7.29 29.51 -6.15
N ALA A 666 -5.96 29.67 -6.17
CA ALA A 666 -5.28 30.85 -5.67
C ALA A 666 -5.63 32.09 -6.50
N GLU A 667 -5.69 32.00 -7.82
CA GLU A 667 -6.13 33.09 -8.71
C GLU A 667 -7.59 33.48 -8.43
N ASP A 668 -8.48 32.50 -8.24
CA ASP A 668 -9.90 32.72 -7.95
C ASP A 668 -10.11 33.40 -6.58
N HIS A 669 -9.30 33.09 -5.59
CA HIS A 669 -9.33 33.72 -4.26
C HIS A 669 -8.47 34.98 -4.16
N GLY A 670 -7.68 35.31 -5.19
CA GLY A 670 -6.78 36.46 -5.20
C GLY A 670 -5.58 36.31 -4.29
N VAL A 671 -5.17 35.06 -3.99
CA VAL A 671 -4.03 34.71 -3.15
C VAL A 671 -2.74 34.83 -3.97
N PRO A 672 -1.68 35.47 -3.47
CA PRO A 672 -0.38 35.52 -4.12
C PRO A 672 0.22 34.11 -4.31
N VAL A 673 0.67 33.83 -5.55
CA VAL A 673 1.39 32.61 -5.88
C VAL A 673 2.86 32.94 -6.09
N MET A 674 3.75 32.20 -5.44
CA MET A 674 5.20 32.31 -5.60
C MET A 674 5.79 30.94 -6.00
N ASP A 675 6.86 30.94 -6.77
CA ASP A 675 7.65 29.73 -7.02
C ASP A 675 8.66 29.48 -5.86
N GLU A 676 9.33 28.35 -5.92
CA GLU A 676 10.26 27.95 -4.86
C GLU A 676 11.43 28.93 -4.69
N GLU A 677 11.95 29.53 -5.78
CA GLU A 677 13.04 30.51 -5.71
C GLU A 677 12.57 31.80 -5.01
N ALA A 678 11.37 32.30 -5.36
CA ALA A 678 10.76 33.44 -4.70
C ALA A 678 10.41 33.16 -3.23
N PHE A 679 10.05 31.92 -2.92
CA PHE A 679 9.79 31.50 -1.54
C PHE A 679 11.08 31.46 -0.69
N VAL A 680 12.19 30.97 -1.23
CA VAL A 680 13.50 31.02 -0.56
C VAL A 680 13.91 32.47 -0.28
N ASP A 681 13.77 33.35 -1.28
CA ASP A 681 14.07 34.78 -1.11
C ASP A 681 13.17 35.41 -0.02
N PHE A 682 11.89 35.00 0.04
CA PHE A 682 10.94 35.45 1.05
C PHE A 682 11.35 34.98 2.46
N LEU A 683 11.78 33.71 2.61
CA LEU A 683 12.26 33.17 3.89
C LEU A 683 13.55 33.90 4.37
N ASP A 684 14.48 34.17 3.46
CA ASP A 684 15.71 34.92 3.74
C ASP A 684 15.40 36.37 4.18
N ASP A 685 14.42 37.03 3.52
CA ASP A 685 13.99 38.39 3.88
C ASP A 685 13.31 38.46 5.26
N GLU A 686 12.57 37.42 5.65
CA GLU A 686 11.94 37.30 6.98
C GLU A 686 12.92 36.76 8.03
N GLY A 687 14.14 36.35 7.64
CA GLY A 687 15.19 35.90 8.56
C GLY A 687 15.01 34.44 9.02
N VAL A 688 14.34 33.62 8.23
CA VAL A 688 14.18 32.19 8.48
C VAL A 688 15.41 31.45 7.98
N ASP A 689 16.03 30.65 8.84
CA ASP A 689 17.15 29.79 8.47
C ASP A 689 16.63 28.61 7.64
N THR A 690 17.17 28.44 6.43
CA THR A 690 16.78 27.44 5.46
C THR A 690 17.77 26.26 5.36
N GLU A 691 18.81 26.19 6.25
CA GLU A 691 19.76 25.06 6.32
C GLU A 691 19.27 23.90 7.17
#